data_18efc3625aeaf8197b6778959e3af678
#
_entry.id   18efc3625aeaf8197b6778959e3af678
#
_cell.length_a   1.000
_cell.length_b   1.000
_cell.length_c   1.000
_cell.angle_alpha   90.00
_cell.angle_beta   90.00
_cell.angle_gamma   90.00
#
_symmetry.space_group_name_H-M   'P 1'
#
loop_
_entity.id
_entity.type
_entity.pdbx_description
1 polymer ?
#
loop_
_entity_poly.entity_id
_entity_poly.type
_entity_poly.pdbx_seq_one_letter_code
_entity_poly.pdbx_strand_id
1 'polypeptide(L)'
;MLFKLSVKNIRKSLKDYAIYFMTLILGVAIFYIFNSLDSQQAMTDLSSSTKEIIRLMITMLGGVSVFVSCILAFLIVYANNFLIRRRKKEFGVYMTLGMGKGQISRILVGETFLIGLLSLAVGLFIGVLGAQFMSVLVVKMFEVDMESYVFVFSKTTFFKTILYFGIMYLAVLVFNTVSISKCSLIDLLSAGKKTEQIKMKKPAVCILLFLASAALLGVLYYLVAVTPDKLDTGSYGIIILLGCLATFLIFWSLSGFLLHVVKRNKKYYLKDLNAFVLRQINSKVNTTVFAMTVICIMLFMTITVLSSGLGINHSFRVSLEEMTPVDVNTEYMPPEGESAEISVSDKLQEEGFDLTAFQDDYVDMGIYATDQLTMGMTIGENIDEVTKNFMFLDANLPEDIVKLSDYNRLAKLYGREQYELGDGEYLVLCNIDDVKLQRDKMLKKGEKIRLDGVSYSPRYEECQDGFLMMMTNRINPGIYILPDHAVKEAWRTGGFLAANYAVQDKKGVEETDIKINAVRRESGIYSNTRTDIVSASMGLSTIITFVAIYLGIIFLISGAAILALKELSESSDNRERYDVLRKIGADESMINRSLFKQIGIFFLMPLSLAVVHSVFGLQFVRKMMITIGEVNRFGSIVTTAAVLLVIYGGYFLTTYLGSKRIIQGK
;
A
#
# COMPACT_ATOMS: atom_id res chain seq x y z
N MET A 1 -4.36 -35.00 35.69
CA MET A 1 -4.06 -36.02 34.67
C MET A 1 -4.15 -35.44 33.24
N LEU A 2 -5.23 -34.81 32.87
CA LEU A 2 -5.43 -34.23 31.50
C LEU A 2 -4.34 -33.22 31.12
N PHE A 3 -3.97 -32.29 32.00
CA PHE A 3 -2.91 -31.30 31.76
C PHE A 3 -1.53 -31.95 31.51
N LYS A 4 -1.14 -32.97 32.29
CA LYS A 4 0.10 -33.72 32.04
C LYS A 4 0.08 -34.40 30.67
N LEU A 5 -1.08 -34.88 30.25
CA LEU A 5 -1.26 -35.47 28.92
C LEU A 5 -1.09 -34.43 27.81
N SER A 6 -1.67 -33.23 27.98
CA SER A 6 -1.50 -32.11 27.02
C SER A 6 -0.03 -31.72 26.86
N VAL A 7 0.72 -31.55 27.93
CA VAL A 7 2.17 -31.24 27.88
C VAL A 7 2.97 -32.36 27.20
N LYS A 8 2.68 -33.62 27.51
CA LYS A 8 3.35 -34.77 26.87
C LYS A 8 3.06 -34.86 25.39
N ASN A 9 1.82 -34.56 24.98
CA ASN A 9 1.40 -34.52 23.58
C ASN A 9 2.14 -33.43 22.80
N ILE A 10 2.22 -32.20 23.34
CA ILE A 10 2.96 -31.10 22.73
C ILE A 10 4.42 -31.49 22.50
N ARG A 11 5.09 -32.06 23.54
CA ARG A 11 6.50 -32.45 23.42
C ARG A 11 6.73 -33.54 22.39
N LYS A 12 5.81 -34.50 22.28
CA LYS A 12 5.88 -35.59 21.28
C LYS A 12 5.63 -35.09 19.85
N SER A 13 4.78 -34.10 19.68
CA SER A 13 4.33 -33.58 18.37
C SER A 13 4.94 -32.23 18.01
N LEU A 14 6.02 -31.78 18.66
CA LEU A 14 6.65 -30.47 18.44
C LEU A 14 6.96 -30.21 16.95
N LYS A 15 7.39 -31.21 16.20
CA LYS A 15 7.65 -31.11 14.77
C LYS A 15 6.38 -30.80 13.95
N ASP A 16 5.23 -31.30 14.41
CA ASP A 16 3.94 -31.13 13.75
C ASP A 16 3.34 -29.74 14.01
N TYR A 17 3.68 -29.16 15.17
CA TYR A 17 3.23 -27.84 15.59
C TYR A 17 4.15 -26.70 15.11
N ALA A 18 5.36 -27.01 14.61
CA ALA A 18 6.38 -26.00 14.35
C ALA A 18 5.90 -24.85 13.44
N ILE A 19 5.24 -25.17 12.33
CA ILE A 19 4.74 -24.13 11.40
C ILE A 19 3.60 -23.34 12.01
N TYR A 20 2.69 -24.00 12.73
CA TYR A 20 1.63 -23.33 13.47
C TYR A 20 2.21 -22.38 14.51
N PHE A 21 3.17 -22.86 15.30
CA PHE A 21 3.85 -22.08 16.32
C PHE A 21 4.61 -20.88 15.73
N MET A 22 5.38 -21.08 14.64
CA MET A 22 6.05 -19.98 13.95
C MET A 22 5.08 -18.95 13.39
N THR A 23 3.96 -19.38 12.84
CA THR A 23 2.92 -18.46 12.30
C THR A 23 2.34 -17.57 13.40
N LEU A 24 2.06 -18.16 14.59
CA LEU A 24 1.57 -17.42 15.75
C LEU A 24 2.62 -16.43 16.27
N ILE A 25 3.87 -16.86 16.40
CA ILE A 25 5.00 -16.00 16.83
C ILE A 25 5.15 -14.81 15.91
N LEU A 26 5.18 -15.05 14.59
CA LEU A 26 5.31 -13.99 13.59
C LEU A 26 4.13 -13.03 13.64
N GLY A 27 2.90 -13.55 13.78
CA GLY A 27 1.71 -12.71 13.91
C GLY A 27 1.78 -11.78 15.13
N VAL A 28 2.14 -12.31 16.30
CA VAL A 28 2.31 -11.52 17.53
C VAL A 28 3.45 -10.51 17.39
N ALA A 29 4.61 -10.94 16.88
CA ALA A 29 5.78 -10.09 16.73
C ALA A 29 5.50 -8.90 15.80
N ILE A 30 4.93 -9.16 14.63
CA ILE A 30 4.58 -8.12 13.66
C ILE A 30 3.54 -7.18 14.25
N PHE A 31 2.50 -7.71 14.89
CA PHE A 31 1.48 -6.87 15.53
C PHE A 31 2.09 -5.93 16.58
N TYR A 32 3.02 -6.43 17.41
CA TYR A 32 3.73 -5.60 18.40
C TYR A 32 4.62 -4.55 17.73
N ILE A 33 5.46 -4.95 16.75
CA ILE A 33 6.39 -4.06 16.05
C ILE A 33 5.66 -2.83 15.51
N PHE A 34 4.57 -3.04 14.80
CA PHE A 34 3.86 -1.95 14.12
C PHE A 34 2.98 -1.11 15.06
N ASN A 35 2.48 -1.68 16.16
CA ASN A 35 1.72 -0.91 17.14
C ASN A 35 2.60 -0.21 18.19
N SER A 36 3.92 -0.46 18.23
CA SER A 36 4.85 0.20 19.16
C SER A 36 5.36 1.55 18.70
N LEU A 37 5.00 1.98 17.49
CA LEU A 37 5.43 3.23 16.88
C LEU A 37 5.03 4.48 17.67
N ASP A 38 3.83 4.47 18.25
CA ASP A 38 3.27 5.58 19.02
C ASP A 38 4.09 5.98 20.25
N SER A 39 4.95 5.07 20.72
CA SER A 39 5.77 5.26 21.90
C SER A 39 7.26 5.38 21.63
N GLN A 40 7.66 5.56 20.36
CA GLN A 40 9.07 5.71 20.00
C GLN A 40 9.55 7.15 20.25
N GLN A 41 10.76 7.28 20.78
CA GLN A 41 11.34 8.53 21.23
C GLN A 41 11.56 9.54 20.08
N ALA A 42 11.76 9.04 18.85
CA ALA A 42 11.80 9.87 17.65
C ALA A 42 10.56 10.77 17.46
N MET A 43 9.49 10.51 18.20
CA MET A 43 8.23 11.27 18.14
C MET A 43 8.06 12.31 19.23
N THR A 44 8.98 12.41 20.20
CA THR A 44 8.87 13.36 21.31
C THR A 44 9.52 14.72 21.03
N ASP A 45 10.54 14.78 20.17
CA ASP A 45 11.36 15.97 19.91
C ASP A 45 11.01 16.72 18.61
N LEU A 46 9.82 16.45 18.06
CA LEU A 46 9.39 16.99 16.77
C LEU A 46 8.61 18.32 16.88
N SER A 47 8.62 19.09 15.79
CA SER A 47 7.86 20.35 15.66
C SER A 47 6.34 20.14 15.86
N SER A 48 5.61 21.21 16.15
CA SER A 48 4.15 21.14 16.41
C SER A 48 3.35 20.62 15.21
N SER A 49 3.74 20.96 13.99
CA SER A 49 3.13 20.45 12.75
C SER A 49 3.35 18.93 12.58
N THR A 50 4.54 18.45 12.87
CA THR A 50 4.87 17.02 12.80
C THR A 50 4.12 16.20 13.87
N LYS A 51 3.85 16.78 15.05
CA LYS A 51 3.02 16.15 16.09
C LYS A 51 1.57 15.91 15.63
N GLU A 52 1.00 16.81 14.86
CA GLU A 52 -0.36 16.66 14.33
C GLU A 52 -0.43 15.54 13.27
N ILE A 53 0.56 15.49 12.38
CA ILE A 53 0.72 14.40 11.39
C ILE A 53 0.86 13.05 12.08
N ILE A 54 1.66 12.96 13.15
CA ILE A 54 1.82 11.74 13.94
C ILE A 54 0.50 11.32 14.62
N ARG A 55 -0.27 12.26 15.11
CA ARG A 55 -1.60 11.97 15.69
C ARG A 55 -2.56 11.38 14.67
N LEU A 56 -2.56 11.89 13.44
CA LEU A 56 -3.30 11.30 12.31
C LEU A 56 -2.79 9.89 12.00
N MET A 57 -1.48 9.68 11.96
CA MET A 57 -0.87 8.36 11.77
C MET A 57 -1.34 7.34 12.81
N ILE A 58 -1.27 7.70 14.10
CA ILE A 58 -1.70 6.81 15.20
C ILE A 58 -3.18 6.44 15.04
N THR A 59 -4.03 7.39 14.64
CA THR A 59 -5.45 7.16 14.42
C THR A 59 -5.69 6.20 13.24
N MET A 60 -5.00 6.41 12.12
CA MET A 60 -5.07 5.51 10.96
C MET A 60 -4.54 4.10 11.28
N LEU A 61 -3.39 4.02 11.98
CA LEU A 61 -2.83 2.74 12.44
C LEU A 61 -3.77 2.01 13.40
N GLY A 62 -4.54 2.72 14.20
CA GLY A 62 -5.58 2.14 15.04
C GLY A 62 -6.62 1.36 14.23
N GLY A 63 -7.16 1.97 13.18
CA GLY A 63 -8.10 1.31 12.26
C GLY A 63 -7.48 0.13 11.51
N VAL A 64 -6.27 0.32 10.99
CA VAL A 64 -5.49 -0.75 10.31
C VAL A 64 -5.22 -1.91 11.25
N SER A 65 -4.88 -1.66 12.53
CA SER A 65 -4.62 -2.70 13.53
C SER A 65 -5.84 -3.57 13.81
N VAL A 66 -7.05 -3.01 13.82
CA VAL A 66 -8.29 -3.78 13.95
C VAL A 66 -8.47 -4.70 12.74
N PHE A 67 -8.30 -4.18 11.54
CA PHE A 67 -8.38 -4.97 10.30
C PHE A 67 -7.37 -6.10 10.26
N VAL A 68 -6.11 -5.81 10.60
CA VAL A 68 -5.04 -6.81 10.73
C VAL A 68 -5.36 -7.87 11.77
N SER A 69 -5.96 -7.47 12.91
CA SER A 69 -6.39 -8.43 13.95
C SER A 69 -7.42 -9.42 13.41
N CYS A 70 -8.35 -8.97 12.56
CA CYS A 70 -9.31 -9.87 11.89
C CYS A 70 -8.62 -10.87 10.97
N ILE A 71 -7.60 -10.43 10.21
CA ILE A 71 -6.82 -11.32 9.33
C ILE A 71 -6.03 -12.35 10.15
N LEU A 72 -5.36 -11.91 11.21
CA LEU A 72 -4.64 -12.80 12.12
C LEU A 72 -5.58 -13.78 12.83
N ALA A 73 -6.76 -13.34 13.26
CA ALA A 73 -7.78 -14.22 13.82
C ALA A 73 -8.20 -15.31 12.82
N PHE A 74 -8.45 -14.93 11.57
CA PHE A 74 -8.75 -15.89 10.49
C PHE A 74 -7.61 -16.88 10.28
N LEU A 75 -6.37 -16.40 10.23
CA LEU A 75 -5.17 -17.23 10.10
C LEU A 75 -5.04 -18.23 11.26
N ILE A 76 -5.23 -17.77 12.49
CA ILE A 76 -5.14 -18.60 13.69
C ILE A 76 -6.23 -19.69 13.70
N VAL A 77 -7.49 -19.32 13.39
CA VAL A 77 -8.60 -20.29 13.27
C VAL A 77 -8.31 -21.32 12.18
N TYR A 78 -7.80 -20.86 11.02
CA TYR A 78 -7.45 -21.75 9.91
C TYR A 78 -6.34 -22.73 10.28
N ALA A 79 -5.26 -22.22 10.88
CA ALA A 79 -4.12 -23.00 11.35
C ALA A 79 -4.53 -24.02 12.43
N ASN A 80 -5.42 -23.61 13.34
CA ASN A 80 -5.93 -24.49 14.37
C ASN A 80 -6.86 -25.60 13.83
N ASN A 81 -7.70 -25.30 12.84
CA ASN A 81 -8.52 -26.32 12.16
C ASN A 81 -7.64 -27.39 11.50
N PHE A 82 -6.48 -27.00 10.97
CA PHE A 82 -5.47 -27.93 10.48
C PHE A 82 -5.02 -28.92 11.60
N LEU A 83 -4.68 -28.42 12.79
CA LEU A 83 -4.27 -29.26 13.90
C LEU A 83 -5.34 -30.26 14.31
N ILE A 84 -6.60 -29.81 14.40
CA ILE A 84 -7.73 -30.70 14.73
C ILE A 84 -7.85 -31.82 13.69
N ARG A 85 -7.80 -31.50 12.41
CA ARG A 85 -7.89 -32.50 11.32
C ARG A 85 -6.80 -33.56 11.41
N ARG A 86 -5.56 -33.15 11.70
CA ARG A 86 -4.41 -34.06 11.79
C ARG A 86 -4.53 -35.04 12.96
N ARG A 87 -5.16 -34.61 14.06
CA ARG A 87 -5.29 -35.41 15.28
C ARG A 87 -6.62 -36.16 15.39
N LYS A 88 -7.48 -36.10 14.37
CA LYS A 88 -8.78 -36.79 14.40
C LYS A 88 -8.66 -38.27 14.73
N LYS A 89 -7.67 -39.00 14.19
CA LYS A 89 -7.43 -40.40 14.49
C LYS A 89 -7.09 -40.64 15.97
N GLU A 90 -6.22 -39.79 16.57
CA GLU A 90 -5.89 -39.86 18.00
C GLU A 90 -7.11 -39.64 18.88
N PHE A 91 -7.96 -38.67 18.52
CA PHE A 91 -9.22 -38.41 19.24
C PHE A 91 -10.19 -39.60 19.10
N GLY A 92 -10.22 -40.27 17.95
CA GLY A 92 -10.97 -41.49 17.77
C GLY A 92 -10.50 -42.60 18.70
N VAL A 93 -9.18 -42.80 18.82
CA VAL A 93 -8.59 -43.77 19.77
C VAL A 93 -8.92 -43.42 21.21
N TYR A 94 -8.86 -42.15 21.61
CA TYR A 94 -9.25 -41.74 22.95
C TYR A 94 -10.72 -42.03 23.25
N MET A 95 -11.62 -41.84 22.28
CA MET A 95 -13.03 -42.17 22.45
C MET A 95 -13.28 -43.70 22.54
N THR A 96 -12.53 -44.50 21.79
CA THR A 96 -12.62 -45.98 21.91
C THR A 96 -12.11 -46.48 23.25
N LEU A 97 -11.17 -45.77 23.88
CA LEU A 97 -10.68 -46.01 25.25
C LEU A 97 -11.61 -45.48 26.35
N GLY A 98 -12.82 -45.00 25.98
CA GLY A 98 -13.85 -44.57 26.92
C GLY A 98 -13.80 -43.07 27.30
N MET A 99 -12.94 -42.25 26.68
CA MET A 99 -12.92 -40.82 26.95
C MET A 99 -14.13 -40.11 26.29
N GLY A 100 -14.87 -39.36 27.09
CA GLY A 100 -15.99 -38.55 26.59
C GLY A 100 -15.52 -37.33 25.78
N LYS A 101 -16.37 -36.84 24.85
CA LYS A 101 -16.08 -35.66 24.00
C LYS A 101 -15.63 -34.42 24.81
N GLY A 102 -16.22 -34.21 25.99
CA GLY A 102 -15.84 -33.10 26.90
C GLY A 102 -14.42 -33.22 27.43
N GLN A 103 -13.93 -34.44 27.70
CA GLN A 103 -12.55 -34.66 28.14
C GLN A 103 -11.55 -34.42 26.99
N ILE A 104 -11.87 -34.84 25.79
CA ILE A 104 -11.05 -34.60 24.58
C ILE A 104 -11.00 -33.11 24.28
N SER A 105 -12.14 -32.42 24.37
CA SER A 105 -12.19 -30.95 24.21
C SER A 105 -11.30 -30.23 25.22
N ARG A 106 -11.32 -30.64 26.50
CA ARG A 106 -10.45 -30.06 27.55
C ARG A 106 -8.96 -30.30 27.27
N ILE A 107 -8.59 -31.47 26.75
CA ILE A 107 -7.18 -31.74 26.35
C ILE A 107 -6.78 -30.81 25.22
N LEU A 108 -7.60 -30.69 24.16
CA LEU A 108 -7.30 -29.82 23.02
C LEU A 108 -7.24 -28.35 23.43
N VAL A 109 -8.19 -27.88 24.25
CA VAL A 109 -8.19 -26.51 24.78
C VAL A 109 -6.93 -26.25 25.59
N GLY A 110 -6.51 -27.21 26.45
CA GLY A 110 -5.27 -27.09 27.22
C GLY A 110 -4.01 -27.05 26.35
N GLU A 111 -3.92 -27.90 25.32
CA GLU A 111 -2.80 -27.90 24.38
C GLU A 111 -2.76 -26.59 23.58
N THR A 112 -3.89 -26.17 23.02
CA THR A 112 -4.01 -24.91 22.30
C THR A 112 -3.62 -23.74 23.20
N PHE A 113 -4.11 -23.68 24.43
CA PHE A 113 -3.79 -22.62 25.39
C PHE A 113 -2.27 -22.54 25.68
N LEU A 114 -1.62 -23.67 25.92
CA LEU A 114 -0.17 -23.70 26.20
C LEU A 114 0.64 -23.23 24.99
N ILE A 115 0.29 -23.67 23.79
CA ILE A 115 0.96 -23.25 22.54
C ILE A 115 0.75 -21.74 22.34
N GLY A 116 -0.47 -21.23 22.57
CA GLY A 116 -0.75 -19.81 22.46
C GLY A 116 0.05 -18.96 23.44
N LEU A 117 0.15 -19.40 24.71
CA LEU A 117 0.92 -18.71 25.72
C LEU A 117 2.42 -18.65 25.38
N LEU A 118 2.98 -19.78 24.93
CA LEU A 118 4.37 -19.84 24.47
C LEU A 118 4.60 -18.97 23.23
N SER A 119 3.67 -19.01 22.26
CA SER A 119 3.75 -18.17 21.05
C SER A 119 3.66 -16.68 21.39
N LEU A 120 2.80 -16.31 22.34
CA LEU A 120 2.68 -14.93 22.82
C LEU A 120 3.98 -14.47 23.49
N ALA A 121 4.55 -15.28 24.39
CA ALA A 121 5.79 -14.93 25.09
C ALA A 121 6.97 -14.76 24.11
N VAL A 122 7.18 -15.73 23.22
CA VAL A 122 8.27 -15.68 22.22
C VAL A 122 7.99 -14.58 21.19
N GLY A 123 6.75 -14.42 20.75
CA GLY A 123 6.35 -13.40 19.79
C GLY A 123 6.51 -11.98 20.33
N LEU A 124 6.17 -11.74 21.60
CA LEU A 124 6.42 -10.47 22.29
C LEU A 124 7.93 -10.19 22.42
N PHE A 125 8.72 -11.19 22.79
CA PHE A 125 10.17 -11.04 22.88
C PHE A 125 10.78 -10.63 21.52
N ILE A 126 10.45 -11.35 20.45
CA ILE A 126 10.89 -11.03 19.10
C ILE A 126 10.30 -9.68 18.65
N GLY A 127 9.05 -9.39 19.00
CA GLY A 127 8.38 -8.14 18.70
C GLY A 127 9.07 -6.93 19.33
N VAL A 128 9.45 -7.01 20.60
CA VAL A 128 10.19 -5.95 21.30
C VAL A 128 11.55 -5.71 20.64
N LEU A 129 12.30 -6.76 20.30
CA LEU A 129 13.58 -6.63 19.60
C LEU A 129 13.40 -6.06 18.19
N GLY A 130 12.39 -6.55 17.45
CA GLY A 130 12.07 -6.05 16.10
C GLY A 130 11.60 -4.61 16.10
N ALA A 131 10.91 -4.16 17.15
CA ALA A 131 10.48 -2.76 17.29
C ALA A 131 11.67 -1.80 17.40
N GLN A 132 12.79 -2.22 18.02
CA GLN A 132 14.01 -1.40 18.07
C GLN A 132 14.62 -1.22 16.68
N PHE A 133 14.68 -2.30 15.88
CA PHE A 133 15.14 -2.22 14.49
C PHE A 133 14.24 -1.30 13.65
N MET A 134 12.92 -1.41 13.84
CA MET A 134 11.95 -0.59 13.14
C MET A 134 12.04 0.89 13.57
N SER A 135 12.34 1.17 14.85
CA SER A 135 12.60 2.53 15.35
C SER A 135 13.73 3.21 14.58
N VAL A 136 14.86 2.53 14.40
CA VAL A 136 15.99 3.04 13.62
C VAL A 136 15.60 3.32 12.17
N LEU A 137 14.78 2.46 11.58
CA LEU A 137 14.31 2.64 10.21
C LEU A 137 13.39 3.87 10.09
N VAL A 138 12.48 4.04 11.04
CA VAL A 138 11.56 5.19 11.09
C VAL A 138 12.32 6.51 11.28
N VAL A 139 13.29 6.57 12.20
CA VAL A 139 14.15 7.76 12.40
C VAL A 139 14.84 8.16 11.09
N LYS A 140 15.39 7.18 10.35
CA LYS A 140 15.99 7.43 9.03
C LYS A 140 14.99 7.90 7.98
N MET A 141 13.74 7.44 8.05
CA MET A 141 12.68 7.87 7.12
C MET A 141 12.23 9.31 7.37
N PHE A 142 12.27 9.76 8.61
CA PHE A 142 11.95 11.15 9.00
C PHE A 142 13.17 12.09 8.96
N GLU A 143 14.35 11.59 8.57
CA GLU A 143 15.61 12.36 8.53
C GLU A 143 15.95 13.06 9.87
N VAL A 144 15.54 12.47 10.99
CA VAL A 144 15.83 12.97 12.34
C VAL A 144 17.23 12.55 12.77
N ASP A 145 17.98 13.45 13.40
CA ASP A 145 19.32 13.16 13.89
C ASP A 145 19.34 12.11 15.00
N MET A 146 20.25 11.14 14.89
CA MET A 146 20.36 10.01 15.79
C MET A 146 21.28 10.25 17.01
N GLU A 147 21.42 11.48 17.49
CA GLU A 147 22.39 11.78 18.58
C GLU A 147 22.11 11.08 19.90
N SER A 148 20.89 10.59 20.14
CA SER A 148 20.54 9.87 21.37
C SER A 148 19.55 8.71 21.14
N TYR A 149 20.05 7.55 20.68
CA TYR A 149 19.22 6.36 20.64
C TYR A 149 18.97 5.82 22.05
N VAL A 150 17.71 5.76 22.47
CA VAL A 150 17.28 5.15 23.74
C VAL A 150 16.39 3.95 23.45
N PHE A 151 16.65 2.83 24.14
CA PHE A 151 15.79 1.66 24.08
C PHE A 151 14.41 1.96 24.66
N VAL A 152 13.37 1.98 23.83
CA VAL A 152 12.00 2.28 24.26
C VAL A 152 11.16 1.02 24.33
N PHE A 153 10.57 0.77 25.51
CA PHE A 153 9.59 -0.30 25.73
C PHE A 153 8.19 0.30 25.87
N SER A 154 7.32 0.01 24.92
CA SER A 154 5.92 0.46 24.95
C SER A 154 5.06 -0.42 25.84
N LYS A 155 4.78 0.04 27.07
CA LYS A 155 3.85 -0.64 27.99
C LYS A 155 2.44 -0.74 27.38
N THR A 156 1.96 0.33 26.75
CA THR A 156 0.64 0.38 26.13
C THR A 156 0.49 -0.67 25.04
N THR A 157 1.46 -0.74 24.11
CA THR A 157 1.46 -1.73 23.03
C THR A 157 1.62 -3.15 23.54
N PHE A 158 2.42 -3.35 24.57
CA PHE A 158 2.57 -4.66 25.20
C PHE A 158 1.23 -5.20 25.70
N PHE A 159 0.49 -4.41 26.48
CA PHE A 159 -0.84 -4.82 26.98
C PHE A 159 -1.89 -4.89 25.86
N LYS A 160 -1.85 -3.97 24.89
CA LYS A 160 -2.70 -3.99 23.69
C LYS A 160 -2.51 -5.30 22.91
N THR A 161 -1.27 -5.73 22.69
CA THR A 161 -0.95 -6.99 22.00
C THR A 161 -1.48 -8.20 22.76
N ILE A 162 -1.30 -8.25 24.09
CA ILE A 162 -1.85 -9.32 24.94
C ILE A 162 -3.38 -9.35 24.83
N LEU A 163 -4.03 -8.19 24.91
CA LEU A 163 -5.49 -8.09 24.83
C LEU A 163 -6.03 -8.58 23.47
N TYR A 164 -5.51 -8.05 22.36
CA TYR A 164 -5.97 -8.44 21.01
C TYR A 164 -5.69 -9.92 20.73
N PHE A 165 -4.50 -10.39 21.07
CA PHE A 165 -4.17 -11.82 20.93
C PHE A 165 -5.06 -12.68 21.83
N GLY A 166 -5.35 -12.25 23.05
CA GLY A 166 -6.26 -12.92 23.98
C GLY A 166 -7.67 -13.06 23.42
N ILE A 167 -8.24 -11.98 22.85
CA ILE A 167 -9.56 -11.98 22.22
C ILE A 167 -9.59 -12.94 21.01
N MET A 168 -8.60 -12.82 20.11
CA MET A 168 -8.48 -13.72 18.95
C MET A 168 -8.38 -15.18 19.39
N TYR A 169 -7.58 -15.44 20.42
CA TYR A 169 -7.34 -16.78 20.92
C TYR A 169 -8.53 -17.38 21.63
N LEU A 170 -9.30 -16.57 22.34
CA LEU A 170 -10.57 -16.98 22.94
C LEU A 170 -11.57 -17.43 21.88
N ALA A 171 -11.66 -16.72 20.76
CA ALA A 171 -12.47 -17.13 19.62
C ALA A 171 -12.02 -18.51 19.06
N VAL A 172 -10.72 -18.77 19.02
CA VAL A 172 -10.16 -20.07 18.62
C VAL A 172 -10.55 -21.18 19.60
N LEU A 173 -10.49 -20.95 20.91
CA LEU A 173 -10.88 -21.92 21.93
C LEU A 173 -12.36 -22.29 21.82
N VAL A 174 -13.24 -21.30 21.58
CA VAL A 174 -14.67 -21.51 21.33
C VAL A 174 -14.87 -22.35 20.06
N PHE A 175 -14.19 -21.98 18.96
CA PHE A 175 -14.26 -22.72 17.70
C PHE A 175 -13.82 -24.19 17.88
N ASN A 176 -12.75 -24.45 18.65
CA ASN A 176 -12.27 -25.79 18.95
C ASN A 176 -13.33 -26.62 19.66
N THR A 177 -13.93 -26.06 20.69
CA THR A 177 -14.96 -26.73 21.48
C THR A 177 -16.17 -27.11 20.61
N VAL A 178 -16.65 -26.18 19.78
CA VAL A 178 -17.75 -26.41 18.84
C VAL A 178 -17.37 -27.45 17.78
N SER A 179 -16.15 -27.38 17.25
CA SER A 179 -15.69 -28.29 16.19
C SER A 179 -15.64 -29.76 16.66
N ILE A 180 -15.16 -30.01 17.90
CA ILE A 180 -15.10 -31.36 18.47
C ILE A 180 -16.50 -31.85 18.85
N SER A 181 -17.35 -31.01 19.40
CA SER A 181 -18.71 -31.43 19.80
C SER A 181 -19.53 -31.99 18.65
N LYS A 182 -19.30 -31.49 17.43
CA LYS A 182 -19.96 -31.92 16.18
C LYS A 182 -19.40 -33.20 15.56
N CYS A 183 -18.21 -33.70 15.98
CA CYS A 183 -17.61 -34.90 15.43
C CYS A 183 -18.27 -36.18 15.98
N SER A 184 -18.58 -37.15 15.10
CA SER A 184 -18.97 -38.51 15.52
C SER A 184 -17.73 -39.40 15.66
N LEU A 185 -17.85 -40.53 16.45
CA LEU A 185 -16.76 -41.50 16.60
C LEU A 185 -16.39 -42.11 15.27
N ILE A 186 -17.38 -42.43 14.44
CA ILE A 186 -17.20 -43.00 13.09
C ILE A 186 -16.44 -42.01 12.20
N ASP A 187 -16.76 -40.75 12.26
CA ASP A 187 -16.06 -39.68 11.50
C ASP A 187 -14.59 -39.54 11.92
N LEU A 188 -14.30 -39.70 13.22
CA LEU A 188 -12.94 -39.62 13.75
C LEU A 188 -12.10 -40.83 13.35
N LEU A 189 -12.62 -42.01 13.47
CA LEU A 189 -11.90 -43.26 13.12
C LEU A 189 -11.74 -43.44 11.61
N SER A 190 -12.76 -43.06 10.82
CA SER A 190 -12.75 -43.16 9.37
C SER A 190 -12.11 -41.96 8.67
N ALA A 191 -11.64 -40.95 9.40
CA ALA A 191 -11.11 -39.71 8.84
C ALA A 191 -9.95 -39.94 7.84
N GLY A 192 -9.16 -41.01 8.00
CA GLY A 192 -8.10 -41.35 7.04
C GLY A 192 -8.55 -42.23 5.84
N LYS A 193 -9.76 -42.80 5.89
CA LYS A 193 -10.29 -43.69 4.85
C LYS A 193 -11.38 -43.05 3.97
N LYS A 194 -11.98 -41.96 4.45
CA LYS A 194 -12.94 -41.19 3.66
C LYS A 194 -12.20 -40.45 2.54
N THR A 195 -12.06 -41.08 1.40
CA THR A 195 -11.72 -40.40 0.15
C THR A 195 -12.88 -39.48 -0.16
N GLU A 196 -12.66 -38.15 -0.12
CA GLU A 196 -13.68 -37.19 -0.58
C GLU A 196 -14.09 -37.62 -1.99
N GLN A 197 -15.38 -37.98 -2.17
CA GLN A 197 -15.90 -38.33 -3.49
C GLN A 197 -15.78 -37.10 -4.39
N ILE A 198 -14.84 -37.17 -5.32
CA ILE A 198 -14.63 -36.09 -6.30
C ILE A 198 -15.83 -36.14 -7.24
N LYS A 199 -16.83 -35.27 -7.04
CA LYS A 199 -17.86 -35.05 -8.06
C LYS A 199 -17.15 -34.46 -9.28
N MET A 200 -16.93 -35.28 -10.30
CA MET A 200 -16.34 -34.81 -11.55
C MET A 200 -17.29 -33.79 -12.21
N LYS A 201 -16.84 -32.57 -12.31
CA LYS A 201 -17.56 -31.48 -12.99
C LYS A 201 -17.53 -31.77 -14.51
N LYS A 202 -18.62 -31.42 -15.20
CA LYS A 202 -18.68 -31.53 -16.68
C LYS A 202 -17.60 -30.62 -17.30
N PRO A 203 -16.66 -31.13 -18.11
CA PRO A 203 -15.54 -30.32 -18.63
C PRO A 203 -16.01 -29.09 -19.42
N ALA A 204 -17.07 -29.22 -20.20
CA ALA A 204 -17.64 -28.14 -20.99
C ALA A 204 -18.12 -26.96 -20.10
N VAL A 205 -18.75 -27.25 -18.96
CA VAL A 205 -19.19 -26.22 -17.99
C VAL A 205 -17.99 -25.51 -17.37
N CYS A 206 -16.92 -26.26 -17.04
CA CYS A 206 -15.71 -25.65 -16.50
C CYS A 206 -15.00 -24.74 -17.51
N ILE A 207 -14.92 -25.14 -18.78
CA ILE A 207 -14.32 -24.33 -19.84
C ILE A 207 -15.14 -23.06 -20.06
N LEU A 208 -16.46 -23.16 -20.21
CA LEU A 208 -17.34 -22.02 -20.42
C LEU A 208 -17.26 -21.04 -19.24
N LEU A 209 -17.30 -21.54 -18.01
CA LEU A 209 -17.24 -20.69 -16.82
C LEU A 209 -15.87 -20.02 -16.65
N PHE A 210 -14.77 -20.73 -17.00
CA PHE A 210 -13.44 -20.14 -17.00
C PHE A 210 -13.34 -18.96 -17.98
N LEU A 211 -13.82 -19.17 -19.22
CA LEU A 211 -13.80 -18.13 -20.25
C LEU A 211 -14.71 -16.95 -19.88
N ALA A 212 -15.90 -17.21 -19.36
CA ALA A 212 -16.81 -16.15 -18.89
C ALA A 212 -16.22 -15.34 -17.73
N SER A 213 -15.58 -16.01 -16.76
CA SER A 213 -14.94 -15.35 -15.63
C SER A 213 -13.69 -14.54 -16.05
N ALA A 214 -12.92 -15.07 -17.00
CA ALA A 214 -11.77 -14.35 -17.57
C ALA A 214 -12.22 -13.13 -18.39
N ALA A 215 -13.29 -13.24 -19.16
CA ALA A 215 -13.89 -12.11 -19.88
C ALA A 215 -14.43 -11.05 -18.89
N LEU A 216 -15.13 -11.46 -17.83
CA LEU A 216 -15.58 -10.56 -16.78
C LEU A 216 -14.41 -9.79 -16.15
N LEU A 217 -13.31 -10.48 -15.77
CA LEU A 217 -12.12 -9.81 -15.27
C LEU A 217 -11.53 -8.83 -16.29
N GLY A 218 -11.48 -9.21 -17.56
CA GLY A 218 -11.02 -8.32 -18.63
C GLY A 218 -11.82 -7.02 -18.71
N VAL A 219 -13.15 -7.10 -18.59
CA VAL A 219 -14.03 -5.92 -18.56
C VAL A 219 -13.76 -5.08 -17.30
N LEU A 220 -13.65 -5.71 -16.12
CA LEU A 220 -13.38 -4.99 -14.88
C LEU A 220 -12.00 -4.30 -14.92
N TYR A 221 -11.00 -4.94 -15.49
CA TYR A 221 -9.67 -4.34 -15.67
C TYR A 221 -9.72 -3.15 -16.63
N TYR A 222 -10.46 -3.27 -17.72
CA TYR A 222 -10.65 -2.17 -18.64
C TYR A 222 -11.30 -0.96 -17.96
N LEU A 223 -12.39 -1.18 -17.21
CA LEU A 223 -13.08 -0.11 -16.48
C LEU A 223 -12.14 0.60 -15.49
N VAL A 224 -11.38 -0.17 -14.70
CA VAL A 224 -10.48 0.38 -13.68
C VAL A 224 -9.25 1.05 -14.28
N ALA A 225 -8.67 0.51 -15.36
CA ALA A 225 -7.43 1.02 -15.93
C ALA A 225 -7.62 2.13 -16.97
N VAL A 226 -8.74 2.11 -17.70
CA VAL A 226 -8.97 3.03 -18.84
C VAL A 226 -9.96 4.15 -18.50
N THR A 227 -11.01 3.85 -17.73
CA THR A 227 -12.09 4.80 -17.44
C THR A 227 -12.36 5.00 -15.94
N PRO A 228 -11.35 5.19 -15.07
CA PRO A 228 -11.58 5.38 -13.65
C PRO A 228 -12.38 6.64 -13.34
N ASP A 229 -12.20 7.70 -14.12
CA ASP A 229 -12.85 9.01 -13.93
C ASP A 229 -14.37 8.99 -14.13
N LYS A 230 -14.90 7.92 -14.76
CA LYS A 230 -16.35 7.70 -14.96
C LYS A 230 -17.01 6.89 -13.86
N LEU A 231 -16.24 6.46 -12.86
CA LEU A 231 -16.69 5.58 -11.78
C LEU A 231 -16.91 6.38 -10.49
N ASP A 232 -18.11 6.28 -9.95
CA ASP A 232 -18.42 6.79 -8.61
C ASP A 232 -17.98 5.81 -7.50
N THR A 233 -17.95 6.27 -6.26
CA THR A 233 -17.52 5.47 -5.09
C THR A 233 -18.32 4.17 -4.94
N GLY A 234 -19.61 4.18 -5.29
CA GLY A 234 -20.45 2.97 -5.25
C GLY A 234 -20.05 1.94 -6.29
N SER A 235 -19.68 2.38 -7.49
CA SER A 235 -19.21 1.52 -8.59
C SER A 235 -17.93 0.78 -8.24
N TYR A 236 -16.98 1.41 -7.51
CA TYR A 236 -15.77 0.72 -7.05
C TYR A 236 -16.08 -0.46 -6.13
N GLY A 237 -17.04 -0.31 -5.21
CA GLY A 237 -17.47 -1.41 -4.34
C GLY A 237 -18.01 -2.61 -5.13
N ILE A 238 -18.82 -2.35 -6.15
CA ILE A 238 -19.38 -3.38 -7.04
C ILE A 238 -18.27 -4.06 -7.84
N ILE A 239 -17.32 -3.30 -8.40
CA ILE A 239 -16.17 -3.82 -9.16
C ILE A 239 -15.31 -4.75 -8.30
N ILE A 240 -15.01 -4.37 -7.07
CA ILE A 240 -14.25 -5.20 -6.12
C ILE A 240 -15.00 -6.51 -5.83
N LEU A 241 -16.30 -6.44 -5.56
CA LEU A 241 -17.12 -7.62 -5.27
C LEU A 241 -17.19 -8.56 -6.48
N LEU A 242 -17.40 -8.03 -7.68
CA LEU A 242 -17.40 -8.80 -8.93
C LEU A 242 -16.02 -9.37 -9.24
N GLY A 243 -14.95 -8.65 -8.97
CA GLY A 243 -13.56 -9.11 -9.11
C GLY A 243 -13.25 -10.29 -8.19
N CYS A 244 -13.67 -10.21 -6.93
CA CYS A 244 -13.56 -11.32 -5.98
C CYS A 244 -14.35 -12.55 -6.44
N LEU A 245 -15.59 -12.35 -6.92
CA LEU A 245 -16.43 -13.41 -7.47
C LEU A 245 -15.81 -14.05 -8.71
N ALA A 246 -15.32 -13.26 -9.66
CA ALA A 246 -14.67 -13.75 -10.87
C ALA A 246 -13.40 -14.56 -10.54
N THR A 247 -12.57 -14.08 -9.60
CA THR A 247 -11.39 -14.79 -9.08
C THR A 247 -11.79 -16.14 -8.47
N PHE A 248 -12.83 -16.17 -7.67
CA PHE A 248 -13.38 -17.42 -7.12
C PHE A 248 -13.82 -18.38 -8.21
N LEU A 249 -14.55 -17.90 -9.23
CA LEU A 249 -15.04 -18.71 -10.34
C LEU A 249 -13.90 -19.22 -11.22
N ILE A 250 -12.82 -18.47 -11.41
CA ILE A 250 -11.62 -18.93 -12.10
C ILE A 250 -11.03 -20.13 -11.36
N PHE A 251 -10.76 -20.05 -10.06
CA PHE A 251 -10.22 -21.18 -9.31
C PHE A 251 -11.20 -22.35 -9.25
N TRP A 252 -12.50 -22.10 -9.18
CA TRP A 252 -13.53 -23.14 -9.19
C TRP A 252 -13.57 -23.92 -10.52
N SER A 253 -13.37 -23.24 -11.64
CA SER A 253 -13.40 -23.84 -12.98
C SER A 253 -12.05 -24.42 -13.41
N LEU A 254 -10.94 -23.93 -12.82
CA LEU A 254 -9.57 -24.25 -13.21
C LEU A 254 -9.25 -25.74 -13.12
N SER A 255 -9.82 -26.46 -12.13
CA SER A 255 -9.58 -27.88 -11.96
C SER A 255 -10.03 -28.71 -13.17
N GLY A 256 -11.23 -28.46 -13.69
CA GLY A 256 -11.76 -29.12 -14.87
C GLY A 256 -11.07 -28.71 -16.16
N PHE A 257 -10.73 -27.41 -16.26
CA PHE A 257 -10.01 -26.85 -17.41
C PHE A 257 -8.60 -27.44 -17.55
N LEU A 258 -7.78 -27.38 -16.48
CA LEU A 258 -6.42 -27.94 -16.48
C LEU A 258 -6.40 -29.43 -16.82
N LEU A 259 -7.32 -30.19 -16.24
CA LEU A 259 -7.40 -31.62 -16.51
C LEU A 259 -7.65 -31.91 -18.01
N HIS A 260 -8.53 -31.11 -18.63
CA HIS A 260 -8.86 -31.28 -20.06
C HIS A 260 -7.68 -30.91 -20.96
N VAL A 261 -7.03 -29.75 -20.70
CA VAL A 261 -5.89 -29.28 -21.50
C VAL A 261 -4.69 -30.22 -21.42
N VAL A 262 -4.31 -30.63 -20.19
CA VAL A 262 -3.12 -31.50 -20.01
C VAL A 262 -3.36 -32.93 -20.54
N LYS A 263 -4.57 -33.47 -20.40
CA LYS A 263 -4.90 -34.80 -20.97
C LYS A 263 -4.82 -34.82 -22.49
N ARG A 264 -5.05 -33.69 -23.16
CA ARG A 264 -4.93 -33.61 -24.64
C ARG A 264 -3.51 -33.86 -25.12
N ASN A 265 -2.51 -33.50 -24.31
CA ASN A 265 -1.10 -33.79 -24.60
C ASN A 265 -0.68 -35.13 -23.96
N LYS A 266 -0.98 -36.25 -24.62
CA LYS A 266 -0.68 -37.60 -24.12
C LYS A 266 0.79 -37.82 -23.79
N LYS A 267 1.72 -37.24 -24.56
CA LYS A 267 3.17 -37.38 -24.36
C LYS A 267 3.63 -36.77 -23.01
N TYR A 268 3.06 -35.62 -22.63
CA TYR A 268 3.33 -34.99 -21.34
C TYR A 268 2.59 -35.68 -20.18
N TYR A 269 1.32 -36.06 -20.40
CA TYR A 269 0.46 -36.68 -19.39
C TYR A 269 1.01 -38.02 -18.89
N LEU A 270 1.50 -38.88 -19.83
CA LEU A 270 1.99 -40.25 -19.53
C LEU A 270 3.47 -40.27 -19.11
N LYS A 271 4.17 -39.13 -19.12
CA LYS A 271 5.59 -39.06 -18.73
C LYS A 271 5.75 -39.08 -17.21
N ASP A 272 6.62 -39.94 -16.67
CA ASP A 272 6.93 -40.07 -15.26
C ASP A 272 5.65 -40.21 -14.39
N LEU A 273 5.57 -39.43 -13.28
CA LEU A 273 4.42 -39.37 -12.38
C LEU A 273 3.44 -38.21 -12.69
N ASN A 274 3.48 -37.63 -13.90
CA ASN A 274 2.64 -36.45 -14.22
C ASN A 274 1.13 -36.74 -14.14
N ALA A 275 0.69 -37.95 -14.53
CA ALA A 275 -0.71 -38.37 -14.38
C ALA A 275 -1.14 -38.39 -12.89
N PHE A 276 -0.26 -38.87 -12.00
CA PHE A 276 -0.50 -38.88 -10.56
C PHE A 276 -0.55 -37.46 -10.02
N VAL A 277 0.42 -36.59 -10.37
CA VAL A 277 0.47 -35.16 -9.97
C VAL A 277 -0.80 -34.45 -10.41
N LEU A 278 -1.21 -34.60 -11.67
CA LEU A 278 -2.40 -33.93 -12.19
C LEU A 278 -3.69 -34.39 -11.48
N ARG A 279 -3.79 -35.67 -11.14
CA ARG A 279 -4.93 -36.20 -10.37
C ARG A 279 -4.96 -35.64 -8.96
N GLN A 280 -3.80 -35.51 -8.32
CA GLN A 280 -3.68 -34.86 -6.99
C GLN A 280 -4.06 -33.37 -7.06
N ILE A 281 -3.55 -32.62 -8.03
CA ILE A 281 -3.89 -31.20 -8.23
C ILE A 281 -5.38 -31.03 -8.45
N ASN A 282 -6.00 -31.82 -9.32
CA ASN A 282 -7.44 -31.72 -9.59
C ASN A 282 -8.30 -31.99 -8.35
N SER A 283 -7.95 -33.01 -7.56
CA SER A 283 -8.61 -33.29 -6.28
C SER A 283 -8.49 -32.11 -5.32
N LYS A 284 -7.29 -31.55 -5.20
CA LYS A 284 -6.95 -30.46 -4.29
C LYS A 284 -7.64 -29.15 -4.67
N VAL A 285 -7.52 -28.73 -5.93
CA VAL A 285 -8.12 -27.46 -6.40
C VAL A 285 -9.61 -27.44 -6.09
N ASN A 286 -10.33 -28.54 -6.26
CA ASN A 286 -11.76 -28.61 -5.94
C ASN A 286 -12.09 -28.38 -4.46
N THR A 287 -11.22 -28.80 -3.55
CA THR A 287 -11.43 -28.69 -2.10
C THR A 287 -10.87 -27.39 -1.50
N THR A 288 -10.06 -26.65 -2.27
CA THR A 288 -9.31 -25.47 -1.78
C THR A 288 -9.63 -24.17 -2.50
N VAL A 289 -10.66 -24.16 -3.36
CA VAL A 289 -11.05 -22.97 -4.16
C VAL A 289 -11.10 -21.69 -3.32
N PHE A 290 -11.80 -21.73 -2.20
CA PHE A 290 -11.95 -20.58 -1.31
C PHE A 290 -10.59 -20.11 -0.74
N ALA A 291 -9.78 -21.03 -0.25
CA ALA A 291 -8.46 -20.69 0.27
C ALA A 291 -7.54 -20.10 -0.82
N MET A 292 -7.55 -20.66 -2.04
CA MET A 292 -6.77 -20.12 -3.15
C MET A 292 -7.23 -18.72 -3.56
N THR A 293 -8.54 -18.47 -3.53
CA THR A 293 -9.09 -17.13 -3.80
C THR A 293 -8.61 -16.12 -2.76
N VAL A 294 -8.73 -16.45 -1.47
CA VAL A 294 -8.27 -15.58 -0.38
C VAL A 294 -6.77 -15.31 -0.48
N ILE A 295 -5.96 -16.34 -0.73
CA ILE A 295 -4.49 -16.19 -0.89
C ILE A 295 -4.15 -15.32 -2.10
N CYS A 296 -4.84 -15.52 -3.23
CA CYS A 296 -4.67 -14.70 -4.42
C CYS A 296 -4.95 -13.22 -4.15
N ILE A 297 -6.06 -12.92 -3.46
CA ILE A 297 -6.42 -11.56 -3.08
C ILE A 297 -5.39 -10.97 -2.09
N MET A 298 -4.94 -11.75 -1.10
CA MET A 298 -3.89 -11.32 -0.16
C MET A 298 -2.57 -11.00 -0.89
N LEU A 299 -2.14 -11.84 -1.83
CA LEU A 299 -0.93 -11.60 -2.63
C LEU A 299 -1.09 -10.39 -3.55
N PHE A 300 -2.25 -10.23 -4.18
CA PHE A 300 -2.60 -9.04 -4.96
C PHE A 300 -2.50 -7.77 -4.11
N MET A 301 -3.13 -7.77 -2.93
CA MET A 301 -3.05 -6.64 -1.99
C MET A 301 -1.61 -6.38 -1.54
N THR A 302 -0.83 -7.43 -1.26
CA THR A 302 0.60 -7.30 -0.92
C THR A 302 1.37 -6.58 -2.03
N ILE A 303 1.27 -7.05 -3.26
CA ILE A 303 2.02 -6.49 -4.39
C ILE A 303 1.59 -5.04 -4.63
N THR A 304 0.28 -4.78 -4.68
CA THR A 304 -0.25 -3.46 -5.00
C THR A 304 0.06 -2.45 -3.88
N VAL A 305 -0.25 -2.78 -2.63
CA VAL A 305 -0.08 -1.86 -1.50
C VAL A 305 1.41 -1.58 -1.23
N LEU A 306 2.25 -2.63 -1.23
CA LEU A 306 3.68 -2.47 -0.96
C LEU A 306 4.39 -1.70 -2.09
N SER A 307 4.12 -2.04 -3.37
CA SER A 307 4.72 -1.32 -4.50
C SER A 307 4.25 0.13 -4.56
N SER A 308 2.96 0.38 -4.28
CA SER A 308 2.43 1.74 -4.28
C SER A 308 3.01 2.58 -3.15
N GLY A 309 3.04 2.05 -1.91
CA GLY A 309 3.60 2.78 -0.77
C GLY A 309 5.07 3.14 -0.94
N LEU A 310 5.89 2.19 -1.42
CA LEU A 310 7.31 2.46 -1.72
C LEU A 310 7.47 3.43 -2.91
N GLY A 311 6.60 3.34 -3.91
CA GLY A 311 6.63 4.23 -5.07
C GLY A 311 6.27 5.66 -4.71
N ILE A 312 5.26 5.86 -3.87
CA ILE A 312 4.82 7.17 -3.38
C ILE A 312 5.94 7.87 -2.63
N ASN A 313 6.62 7.20 -1.70
CA ASN A 313 7.71 7.78 -0.94
C ASN A 313 8.81 8.35 -1.86
N HIS A 314 9.19 7.60 -2.87
CA HIS A 314 10.21 8.05 -3.82
C HIS A 314 9.73 9.25 -4.65
N SER A 315 8.47 9.24 -5.09
CA SER A 315 7.89 10.33 -5.86
C SER A 315 7.79 11.62 -5.06
N PHE A 316 7.37 11.54 -3.81
CA PHE A 316 7.35 12.70 -2.92
C PHE A 316 8.74 13.33 -2.78
N ARG A 317 9.80 12.53 -2.59
CA ARG A 317 11.16 13.06 -2.46
C ARG A 317 11.63 13.77 -3.72
N VAL A 318 11.43 13.18 -4.90
CA VAL A 318 11.81 13.80 -6.18
C VAL A 318 10.98 15.06 -6.45
N SER A 319 9.68 15.00 -6.21
CA SER A 319 8.81 16.16 -6.39
C SER A 319 9.15 17.30 -5.45
N LEU A 320 9.52 17.00 -4.20
CA LEU A 320 9.92 18.03 -3.23
C LEU A 320 11.19 18.76 -3.65
N GLU A 321 12.24 18.06 -4.11
CA GLU A 321 13.46 18.69 -4.60
C GLU A 321 13.17 19.64 -5.76
N GLU A 322 12.23 19.27 -6.65
CA GLU A 322 11.82 20.10 -7.80
C GLU A 322 10.93 21.28 -7.40
N MET A 323 10.03 21.08 -6.42
CA MET A 323 9.00 22.04 -6.03
C MET A 323 9.41 22.98 -4.89
N THR A 324 10.59 22.77 -4.29
CA THR A 324 11.14 23.62 -3.23
C THR A 324 12.56 24.11 -3.59
N PRO A 325 12.69 24.94 -4.65
CA PRO A 325 14.00 25.35 -5.18
C PRO A 325 14.74 26.38 -4.30
N VAL A 326 14.03 27.07 -3.40
CA VAL A 326 14.58 28.11 -2.49
C VAL A 326 14.22 27.81 -1.04
N ASP A 327 14.78 28.54 -0.08
CA ASP A 327 14.53 28.31 1.34
C ASP A 327 13.17 28.82 1.82
N VAL A 328 12.71 29.95 1.25
CA VAL A 328 11.42 30.54 1.60
C VAL A 328 10.77 31.24 0.41
N ASN A 329 9.45 31.17 0.34
CA ASN A 329 8.65 32.11 -0.41
C ASN A 329 7.52 32.70 0.44
N THR A 330 7.17 33.92 0.10
CA THR A 330 6.19 34.72 0.83
C THR A 330 5.28 35.42 -0.16
N GLU A 331 3.98 35.29 0.05
CA GLU A 331 2.94 35.99 -0.69
C GLU A 331 2.33 37.06 0.18
N TYR A 332 2.11 38.25 -0.38
CA TYR A 332 1.36 39.30 0.22
C TYR A 332 0.02 39.48 -0.46
N MET A 333 -1.05 39.23 0.27
CA MET A 333 -2.42 39.50 -0.12
C MET A 333 -2.96 40.59 0.77
N PRO A 334 -3.10 41.83 0.27
CA PRO A 334 -3.49 42.95 1.12
C PRO A 334 -4.87 42.70 1.77
N PRO A 335 -5.01 42.92 3.07
CA PRO A 335 -6.32 42.96 3.73
C PRO A 335 -7.24 44.02 3.13
N GLU A 336 -8.53 43.92 3.35
CA GLU A 336 -9.52 44.86 2.83
C GLU A 336 -9.22 46.30 3.29
N GLY A 337 -8.95 47.19 2.33
CA GLY A 337 -8.59 48.59 2.57
C GLY A 337 -7.10 48.90 2.62
N GLU A 338 -6.21 47.94 2.48
CA GLU A 338 -4.77 48.15 2.31
C GLU A 338 -4.36 48.20 0.82
N SER A 339 -3.23 48.88 0.55
CA SER A 339 -2.71 49.01 -0.81
C SER A 339 -1.97 47.71 -1.26
N ALA A 340 -2.24 47.23 -2.45
CA ALA A 340 -1.48 46.17 -3.09
C ALA A 340 -0.14 46.64 -3.67
N GLU A 341 0.14 47.94 -3.67
CA GLU A 341 1.35 48.51 -4.30
C GLU A 341 2.62 48.31 -3.44
N ILE A 342 2.47 48.05 -2.13
CA ILE A 342 3.62 47.80 -1.26
C ILE A 342 4.36 46.52 -1.71
N SER A 343 5.69 46.55 -1.65
CA SER A 343 6.50 45.35 -1.92
C SER A 343 6.42 44.36 -0.76
N VAL A 344 6.66 43.08 -1.02
CA VAL A 344 6.67 42.04 0.05
C VAL A 344 7.82 42.29 1.02
N SER A 345 8.97 42.72 0.51
CA SER A 345 10.14 43.08 1.34
C SER A 345 9.86 44.26 2.29
N ASP A 346 9.22 45.31 1.78
CA ASP A 346 8.86 46.46 2.64
C ASP A 346 7.84 46.03 3.70
N LYS A 347 6.84 45.24 3.33
CA LYS A 347 5.83 44.73 4.28
C LYS A 347 6.44 43.84 5.36
N LEU A 348 7.40 42.96 4.98
CA LEU A 348 8.15 42.14 5.93
C LEU A 348 8.94 43.00 6.93
N GLN A 349 9.57 44.10 6.45
CA GLN A 349 10.29 45.05 7.33
C GLN A 349 9.34 45.81 8.27
N GLU A 350 8.17 46.23 7.78
CA GLU A 350 7.14 46.87 8.63
C GLU A 350 6.70 45.93 9.78
N GLU A 351 6.61 44.63 9.51
CA GLU A 351 6.29 43.60 10.51
C GLU A 351 7.49 43.15 11.36
N GLY A 352 8.66 43.79 11.18
CA GLY A 352 9.85 43.61 12.02
C GLY A 352 10.77 42.46 11.58
N PHE A 353 10.62 41.96 10.37
CA PHE A 353 11.55 40.96 9.83
C PHE A 353 12.80 41.63 9.24
N ASP A 354 13.98 41.12 9.60
CA ASP A 354 15.26 41.63 9.11
C ASP A 354 15.65 40.96 7.78
N LEU A 355 15.60 41.71 6.68
CA LEU A 355 15.92 41.22 5.34
C LEU A 355 17.39 40.81 5.17
N THR A 356 18.30 41.18 6.08
CA THR A 356 19.69 40.66 6.04
C THR A 356 19.79 39.15 6.26
N ALA A 357 18.68 38.52 6.68
CA ALA A 357 18.56 37.07 6.74
C ALA A 357 18.50 36.41 5.35
N PHE A 358 18.19 37.18 4.30
CA PHE A 358 18.16 36.69 2.90
C PHE A 358 19.49 36.97 2.19
N GLN A 359 19.78 36.17 1.15
CA GLN A 359 20.86 36.47 0.20
C GLN A 359 20.45 37.64 -0.71
N ASP A 360 21.43 38.37 -1.25
CA ASP A 360 21.20 39.60 -2.02
C ASP A 360 20.42 39.39 -3.35
N ASP A 361 20.33 38.14 -3.84
CA ASP A 361 19.69 37.79 -5.09
C ASP A 361 18.21 37.39 -4.97
N TYR A 362 17.56 37.66 -3.84
CA TYR A 362 16.13 37.40 -3.68
C TYR A 362 15.28 38.14 -4.72
N VAL A 363 14.14 37.56 -5.07
CA VAL A 363 13.20 38.12 -6.04
C VAL A 363 11.96 38.63 -5.30
N ASP A 364 11.65 39.91 -5.46
CA ASP A 364 10.42 40.55 -5.00
C ASP A 364 9.68 41.09 -6.25
N MET A 365 8.41 40.73 -6.43
CA MET A 365 7.63 41.05 -7.62
C MET A 365 6.14 41.22 -7.33
N GLY A 366 5.43 41.92 -8.24
CA GLY A 366 3.98 42.07 -8.17
C GLY A 366 3.25 40.89 -8.77
N ILE A 367 2.10 40.56 -8.20
CA ILE A 367 1.08 39.70 -8.82
C ILE A 367 -0.07 40.60 -9.25
N TYR A 368 -0.58 40.34 -10.46
CA TYR A 368 -1.59 41.14 -11.12
C TYR A 368 -2.77 40.24 -11.53
N ALA A 369 -3.98 40.82 -11.53
CA ALA A 369 -5.18 40.17 -12.05
C ALA A 369 -6.17 41.21 -12.58
N THR A 370 -7.03 40.80 -13.49
CA THR A 370 -8.07 41.66 -14.04
C THR A 370 -9.30 40.87 -14.44
N ASP A 371 -10.49 41.44 -14.25
CA ASP A 371 -11.76 40.84 -14.69
C ASP A 371 -11.87 40.64 -16.20
N GLN A 372 -10.95 41.24 -16.98
CA GLN A 372 -10.86 41.02 -18.43
C GLN A 372 -10.25 39.67 -18.82
N LEU A 373 -9.67 38.93 -17.87
CA LEU A 373 -9.05 37.63 -18.08
C LEU A 373 -9.44 36.68 -16.94
N THR A 374 -10.50 35.92 -17.17
CA THR A 374 -11.00 34.94 -16.18
C THR A 374 -10.80 33.51 -16.64
N MET A 375 -10.79 32.58 -15.69
CA MET A 375 -10.62 31.16 -15.96
C MET A 375 -11.68 30.62 -16.93
N GLY A 376 -12.93 31.07 -16.86
CA GLY A 376 -13.99 30.71 -17.81
C GLY A 376 -13.69 31.12 -19.24
N MET A 377 -13.08 32.31 -19.41
CA MET A 377 -12.67 32.78 -20.76
C MET A 377 -11.50 31.97 -21.34
N THR A 378 -10.58 31.53 -20.50
CA THR A 378 -9.32 30.92 -20.91
C THR A 378 -9.41 29.38 -21.06
N ILE A 379 -10.34 28.72 -20.37
CA ILE A 379 -10.63 27.28 -20.48
C ILE A 379 -11.80 27.03 -21.46
N GLY A 380 -12.72 27.99 -21.60
CA GLY A 380 -13.83 27.92 -22.53
C GLY A 380 -14.89 26.87 -22.17
N GLU A 381 -15.42 26.17 -23.17
CA GLU A 381 -16.58 25.25 -23.01
C GLU A 381 -16.41 24.14 -21.98
N ASN A 382 -15.17 23.81 -21.59
CA ASN A 382 -14.89 22.71 -20.65
C ASN A 382 -14.74 23.18 -19.19
N ILE A 383 -15.04 24.44 -18.89
CA ILE A 383 -14.86 25.00 -17.54
C ILE A 383 -15.69 24.26 -16.47
N ASP A 384 -16.90 23.83 -16.82
CA ASP A 384 -17.79 23.08 -15.90
C ASP A 384 -17.19 21.72 -15.51
N GLU A 385 -16.44 21.07 -16.39
CA GLU A 385 -15.75 19.81 -16.10
C GLU A 385 -14.57 20.05 -15.16
N VAL A 386 -13.83 21.13 -15.37
CA VAL A 386 -12.68 21.50 -14.53
C VAL A 386 -13.15 21.89 -13.13
N THR A 387 -14.13 22.79 -13.00
CA THR A 387 -14.64 23.26 -11.72
C THR A 387 -15.34 22.16 -10.91
N LYS A 388 -15.94 21.17 -11.57
CA LYS A 388 -16.51 20.00 -10.91
C LYS A 388 -15.42 19.10 -10.28
N ASN A 389 -14.26 18.97 -10.94
CA ASN A 389 -13.16 18.14 -10.48
C ASN A 389 -12.29 18.86 -9.43
N PHE A 390 -12.20 20.18 -9.52
CA PHE A 390 -11.39 21.03 -8.64
C PHE A 390 -12.25 22.08 -7.97
N MET A 391 -12.78 21.77 -6.79
CA MET A 391 -13.73 22.62 -6.04
C MET A 391 -13.18 24.00 -5.63
N PHE A 392 -11.88 24.21 -5.73
CA PHE A 392 -11.22 25.49 -5.44
C PHE A 392 -11.12 26.40 -6.69
N LEU A 393 -11.52 25.93 -7.87
CA LEU A 393 -11.54 26.69 -9.11
C LEU A 393 -12.96 27.16 -9.42
N ASP A 394 -13.07 28.41 -9.93
CA ASP A 394 -14.33 29.03 -10.36
C ASP A 394 -14.17 29.68 -11.73
N ALA A 395 -15.21 29.65 -12.55
CA ALA A 395 -15.18 30.25 -13.87
C ALA A 395 -14.94 31.78 -13.86
N ASN A 396 -15.38 32.46 -12.81
CA ASN A 396 -15.24 33.90 -12.68
C ASN A 396 -13.91 34.30 -11.99
N LEU A 397 -13.10 33.33 -11.58
CA LEU A 397 -11.82 33.62 -10.94
C LEU A 397 -10.89 34.32 -11.94
N PRO A 398 -10.39 35.54 -11.64
CA PRO A 398 -9.38 36.17 -12.48
C PRO A 398 -8.11 35.32 -12.52
N GLU A 399 -7.44 35.33 -13.68
CA GLU A 399 -6.16 34.64 -13.85
C GLU A 399 -5.02 35.48 -13.29
N ASP A 400 -4.06 34.83 -12.64
CA ASP A 400 -2.84 35.50 -12.20
C ASP A 400 -1.99 35.90 -13.41
N ILE A 401 -1.52 37.14 -13.38
CA ILE A 401 -0.65 37.75 -14.41
C ILE A 401 0.67 38.12 -13.75
N VAL A 402 1.77 37.84 -14.41
CA VAL A 402 3.13 38.19 -13.99
C VAL A 402 3.89 38.82 -15.16
N LYS A 403 4.72 39.84 -14.87
CA LYS A 403 5.60 40.44 -15.85
C LYS A 403 6.71 39.48 -16.28
N LEU A 404 7.05 39.49 -17.55
CA LEU A 404 8.08 38.61 -18.10
C LEU A 404 9.44 38.77 -17.42
N SER A 405 9.85 40.03 -17.16
CA SER A 405 11.12 40.31 -16.49
C SER A 405 11.17 39.74 -15.06
N ASP A 406 10.05 39.83 -14.34
CA ASP A 406 9.91 39.35 -12.98
C ASP A 406 9.96 37.81 -12.93
N TYR A 407 9.19 37.15 -13.85
CA TYR A 407 9.24 35.70 -13.96
C TYR A 407 10.64 35.21 -14.33
N ASN A 408 11.32 35.85 -15.28
CA ASN A 408 12.67 35.43 -15.67
C ASN A 408 13.70 35.57 -14.55
N ARG A 409 13.57 36.59 -13.66
CA ARG A 409 14.37 36.66 -12.43
C ARG A 409 14.09 35.52 -11.49
N LEU A 410 12.80 35.19 -11.29
CA LEU A 410 12.37 34.05 -10.48
C LEU A 410 12.84 32.71 -11.08
N ALA A 411 12.67 32.51 -12.38
CA ALA A 411 13.11 31.32 -13.09
C ALA A 411 14.62 31.09 -12.95
N LYS A 412 15.42 32.17 -13.02
CA LYS A 412 16.86 32.11 -12.77
C LYS A 412 17.17 31.67 -11.34
N LEU A 413 16.49 32.24 -10.33
CA LEU A 413 16.65 31.86 -8.92
C LEU A 413 16.25 30.40 -8.67
N TYR A 414 15.20 29.91 -9.34
CA TYR A 414 14.70 28.53 -9.27
C TYR A 414 15.49 27.52 -10.12
N GLY A 415 16.48 27.99 -10.90
CA GLY A 415 17.22 27.14 -11.84
C GLY A 415 16.36 26.60 -12.99
N ARG A 416 15.31 27.36 -13.39
CA ARG A 416 14.35 27.00 -14.44
C ARG A 416 14.61 27.76 -15.74
N GLU A 417 13.91 27.35 -16.80
CA GLU A 417 13.99 27.98 -18.12
C GLU A 417 13.43 29.40 -18.09
N GLN A 418 14.16 30.33 -18.73
CA GLN A 418 13.74 31.71 -18.97
C GLN A 418 13.10 31.81 -20.35
N TYR A 419 12.11 32.66 -20.51
CA TYR A 419 11.35 32.79 -21.75
C TYR A 419 11.57 34.16 -22.39
N GLU A 420 11.33 34.20 -23.72
CA GLU A 420 11.30 35.43 -24.53
C GLU A 420 9.93 35.54 -25.18
N LEU A 421 9.32 36.72 -25.09
CA LEU A 421 8.03 37.06 -25.71
C LEU A 421 8.16 38.27 -26.63
N GLY A 422 7.49 38.24 -27.77
CA GLY A 422 7.26 39.42 -28.58
C GLY A 422 6.22 40.34 -27.96
N ASP A 423 6.16 41.62 -28.40
CA ASP A 423 5.28 42.65 -27.83
C ASP A 423 3.79 42.29 -27.79
N GLY A 424 3.33 41.43 -28.70
CA GLY A 424 1.93 40.96 -28.79
C GLY A 424 1.74 39.48 -28.41
N GLU A 425 2.65 38.90 -27.64
CA GLU A 425 2.61 37.49 -27.27
C GLU A 425 2.40 37.30 -25.76
N TYR A 426 1.88 36.13 -25.39
CA TYR A 426 1.79 35.66 -24.01
C TYR A 426 2.17 34.17 -23.91
N LEU A 427 2.52 33.71 -22.72
CA LEU A 427 2.60 32.30 -22.41
C LEU A 427 1.84 31.96 -21.12
N VAL A 428 1.50 30.69 -20.94
CA VAL A 428 0.78 30.20 -19.76
C VAL A 428 1.63 29.14 -19.08
N LEU A 429 1.84 29.29 -17.78
CA LEU A 429 2.40 28.26 -16.91
C LEU A 429 1.26 27.49 -16.27
N CYS A 430 1.25 26.17 -16.38
CA CYS A 430 0.26 25.30 -15.75
C CYS A 430 0.88 23.93 -15.46
N ASN A 431 0.69 23.40 -14.26
CA ASN A 431 1.24 22.10 -13.88
C ASN A 431 0.19 21.11 -13.33
N ILE A 432 -1.11 21.43 -13.41
CA ILE A 432 -2.21 20.50 -13.16
C ILE A 432 -2.59 19.84 -14.49
N ASP A 433 -2.31 18.54 -14.65
CA ASP A 433 -2.44 17.82 -15.92
C ASP A 433 -3.82 17.97 -16.58
N ASP A 434 -4.92 17.85 -15.83
CA ASP A 434 -6.29 17.96 -16.37
C ASP A 434 -6.62 19.38 -16.81
N VAL A 435 -6.18 20.39 -16.07
CA VAL A 435 -6.36 21.80 -16.42
C VAL A 435 -5.49 22.14 -17.62
N LYS A 436 -4.22 21.71 -17.61
CA LYS A 436 -3.27 21.86 -18.70
C LYS A 436 -3.83 21.31 -20.01
N LEU A 437 -4.41 20.11 -19.98
CA LEU A 437 -5.02 19.47 -21.14
C LEU A 437 -6.12 20.34 -21.78
N GLN A 438 -6.93 21.03 -20.99
CA GLN A 438 -7.98 21.91 -21.49
C GLN A 438 -7.40 23.22 -22.04
N ARG A 439 -6.44 23.82 -21.33
CA ARG A 439 -5.74 25.03 -21.78
C ARG A 439 -4.96 24.79 -23.09
N ASP A 440 -4.28 23.64 -23.22
CA ASP A 440 -3.54 23.28 -24.45
C ASP A 440 -4.46 23.19 -25.66
N LYS A 441 -5.73 22.77 -25.49
CA LYS A 441 -6.71 22.78 -26.58
C LYS A 441 -7.02 24.20 -27.08
N MET A 442 -7.08 25.17 -26.17
CA MET A 442 -7.32 26.57 -26.47
C MET A 442 -6.07 27.23 -27.10
N LEU A 443 -4.90 26.95 -26.53
CA LEU A 443 -3.62 27.45 -27.09
C LEU A 443 -3.36 26.93 -28.51
N LYS A 444 -3.64 25.65 -28.80
CA LYS A 444 -3.54 25.06 -30.16
C LYS A 444 -4.49 25.68 -31.18
N LYS A 445 -5.62 26.21 -30.73
CA LYS A 445 -6.52 26.99 -31.59
C LYS A 445 -6.00 28.39 -31.86
N GLY A 446 -4.92 28.84 -31.19
CA GLY A 446 -4.36 30.16 -31.30
C GLY A 446 -5.28 31.25 -30.73
N GLU A 447 -6.08 30.91 -29.70
CA GLU A 447 -7.00 31.86 -29.09
C GLU A 447 -6.28 33.05 -28.46
N LYS A 448 -6.73 34.24 -28.85
CA LYS A 448 -6.15 35.51 -28.39
C LYS A 448 -6.83 35.99 -27.13
N ILE A 449 -6.05 36.40 -26.13
CA ILE A 449 -6.57 37.16 -25.00
C ILE A 449 -6.62 38.65 -25.36
N ARG A 450 -7.60 39.36 -24.82
CA ARG A 450 -7.80 40.78 -25.07
C ARG A 450 -7.77 41.57 -23.77
N LEU A 451 -6.78 42.44 -23.64
CA LEU A 451 -6.57 43.27 -22.45
C LEU A 451 -6.55 44.75 -22.89
N ASP A 452 -7.43 45.53 -22.32
CA ASP A 452 -7.59 46.99 -22.66
C ASP A 452 -7.65 47.30 -24.17
N GLY A 453 -8.29 46.42 -24.90
CA GLY A 453 -8.47 46.54 -26.37
C GLY A 453 -7.28 46.05 -27.19
N VAL A 454 -6.16 45.67 -26.59
CA VAL A 454 -5.00 45.06 -27.25
C VAL A 454 -5.14 43.55 -27.24
N SER A 455 -4.85 42.90 -28.39
CA SER A 455 -4.94 41.44 -28.50
C SER A 455 -3.55 40.82 -28.46
N TYR A 456 -3.38 39.82 -27.60
CA TYR A 456 -2.14 39.04 -27.42
C TYR A 456 -2.36 37.61 -27.92
N SER A 457 -1.39 37.06 -28.65
CA SER A 457 -1.41 35.69 -29.16
C SER A 457 -0.56 34.76 -28.31
N PRO A 458 -0.92 33.46 -28.21
CA PRO A 458 -0.06 32.52 -27.46
C PRO A 458 1.26 32.31 -28.20
N ARG A 459 2.37 32.34 -27.47
CA ARG A 459 3.72 32.03 -27.98
C ARG A 459 3.91 30.56 -28.23
N TYR A 460 3.30 29.71 -27.41
CA TYR A 460 3.40 28.26 -27.46
C TYR A 460 2.01 27.64 -27.63
N GLU A 461 1.96 26.50 -28.31
CA GLU A 461 0.71 25.74 -28.52
C GLU A 461 0.31 24.91 -27.26
N GLU A 462 1.17 24.85 -26.26
CA GLU A 462 0.97 24.13 -25.00
C GLU A 462 1.45 24.96 -23.80
N CYS A 463 0.80 24.77 -22.64
CA CYS A 463 1.23 25.37 -21.40
C CYS A 463 2.65 24.91 -21.05
N GLN A 464 3.46 25.84 -20.57
CA GLN A 464 4.79 25.55 -20.06
C GLN A 464 4.71 25.09 -18.60
N ASP A 465 5.65 24.23 -18.18
CA ASP A 465 5.73 23.80 -16.78
C ASP A 465 6.36 24.89 -15.93
N GLY A 466 5.66 25.30 -14.88
CA GLY A 466 6.14 26.35 -13.99
C GLY A 466 5.19 26.63 -12.83
N PHE A 467 5.72 27.31 -11.83
CA PHE A 467 4.98 27.73 -10.65
C PHE A 467 5.68 28.95 -10.02
N LEU A 468 4.96 29.68 -9.17
CA LEU A 468 5.54 30.73 -8.33
C LEU A 468 5.78 30.17 -6.92
N MET A 469 4.73 29.73 -6.27
CA MET A 469 4.74 29.32 -4.88
C MET A 469 5.26 27.88 -4.72
N MET A 470 6.18 27.70 -3.78
CA MET A 470 6.62 26.37 -3.35
C MET A 470 5.46 25.61 -2.71
N MET A 471 5.27 24.35 -3.09
CA MET A 471 4.19 23.51 -2.59
C MET A 471 4.59 22.05 -2.53
N THR A 472 3.77 21.25 -1.84
CA THR A 472 3.96 19.80 -1.76
C THR A 472 3.60 19.07 -3.06
N ASN A 473 2.70 19.68 -3.86
CA ASN A 473 2.10 19.08 -5.06
C ASN A 473 2.05 20.09 -6.20
N ARG A 474 1.88 19.59 -7.42
CA ARG A 474 1.61 20.37 -8.62
C ARG A 474 0.16 20.87 -8.60
N ILE A 475 -0.05 22.14 -8.22
CA ILE A 475 -1.38 22.73 -8.05
C ILE A 475 -1.52 24.11 -8.74
N ASN A 476 -0.59 24.49 -9.63
CA ASN A 476 -0.73 25.68 -10.44
C ASN A 476 -1.77 25.46 -11.54
N PRO A 477 -2.96 26.10 -11.46
CA PRO A 477 -4.02 25.96 -12.46
C PRO A 477 -3.77 26.84 -13.70
N GLY A 478 -2.96 27.89 -13.60
CA GLY A 478 -2.62 28.80 -14.68
C GLY A 478 -2.05 30.12 -14.19
N ILE A 479 -0.93 30.54 -14.77
CA ILE A 479 -0.33 31.86 -14.56
C ILE A 479 0.01 32.40 -15.94
N TYR A 480 -0.43 33.61 -16.24
CA TYR A 480 -0.20 34.29 -17.51
C TYR A 480 1.04 35.18 -17.42
N ILE A 481 2.02 34.90 -18.26
CA ILE A 481 3.22 35.73 -18.39
C ILE A 481 3.04 36.64 -19.61
N LEU A 482 3.17 37.94 -19.36
CA LEU A 482 2.99 38.99 -20.36
C LEU A 482 4.25 39.89 -20.45
N PRO A 483 4.52 40.54 -21.59
CA PRO A 483 5.53 41.59 -21.69
C PRO A 483 5.28 42.68 -20.65
N ASP A 484 6.31 43.25 -20.06
CA ASP A 484 6.20 44.19 -18.93
C ASP A 484 5.30 45.39 -19.26
N HIS A 485 5.38 45.92 -20.47
CA HIS A 485 4.55 47.05 -20.94
C HIS A 485 3.06 46.74 -21.05
N ALA A 486 2.70 45.46 -21.11
CA ALA A 486 1.32 45.02 -21.19
C ALA A 486 0.61 44.96 -19.84
N VAL A 487 1.38 44.92 -18.75
CA VAL A 487 0.87 44.78 -17.39
C VAL A 487 0.75 46.14 -16.72
N LYS A 488 -0.45 46.51 -16.28
CA LYS A 488 -0.72 47.79 -15.61
C LYS A 488 -0.63 47.65 -14.11
N GLU A 489 -0.02 48.66 -13.44
CA GLU A 489 0.05 48.67 -11.96
C GLU A 489 -1.35 48.70 -11.31
N ALA A 490 -2.35 49.28 -11.97
CA ALA A 490 -3.74 49.27 -11.49
C ALA A 490 -4.36 47.84 -11.38
N TRP A 491 -3.76 46.84 -11.97
CA TRP A 491 -4.18 45.44 -11.86
C TRP A 491 -3.47 44.68 -10.74
N ARG A 492 -2.59 45.36 -10.00
CA ARG A 492 -1.84 44.73 -8.93
C ARG A 492 -2.76 44.27 -7.81
N THR A 493 -2.78 42.99 -7.50
CA THR A 493 -3.59 42.38 -6.45
C THR A 493 -2.78 41.97 -5.23
N GLY A 494 -1.47 41.92 -5.38
CA GLY A 494 -0.57 41.55 -4.30
C GLY A 494 0.89 41.50 -4.72
N GLY A 495 1.69 40.77 -3.95
CA GLY A 495 3.11 40.59 -4.20
C GLY A 495 3.60 39.21 -3.85
N PHE A 496 4.74 38.87 -4.43
CA PHE A 496 5.40 37.57 -4.18
C PHE A 496 6.90 37.78 -3.99
N LEU A 497 7.47 37.13 -2.96
CA LEU A 497 8.90 37.13 -2.69
C LEU A 497 9.43 35.71 -2.61
N ALA A 498 10.57 35.44 -3.23
CA ALA A 498 11.31 34.18 -3.11
C ALA A 498 12.77 34.47 -2.72
N ALA A 499 13.30 33.76 -1.74
CA ALA A 499 14.63 33.98 -1.23
C ALA A 499 15.32 32.73 -0.73
N ASN A 500 16.66 32.71 -0.83
CA ASN A 500 17.52 31.83 -0.06
C ASN A 500 18.01 32.54 1.20
N TYR A 501 18.26 31.78 2.26
CA TYR A 501 18.79 32.32 3.49
C TYR A 501 20.29 32.61 3.38
N ALA A 502 20.75 33.68 3.99
CA ALA A 502 22.18 34.01 4.09
C ALA A 502 22.93 32.95 4.92
N VAL A 503 22.25 32.32 5.87
CA VAL A 503 22.77 31.25 6.74
C VAL A 503 22.37 29.90 6.19
N GLN A 504 23.35 28.99 6.09
CA GLN A 504 23.12 27.66 5.51
C GLN A 504 23.26 26.50 6.52
N ASP A 505 23.70 26.78 7.76
CA ASP A 505 23.75 25.77 8.80
C ASP A 505 22.33 25.49 9.36
N LYS A 506 22.09 24.24 9.71
CA LYS A 506 20.76 23.75 10.13
C LYS A 506 20.12 24.59 11.22
N LYS A 507 20.92 25.03 12.20
CA LYS A 507 20.41 25.82 13.33
C LYS A 507 20.03 27.24 12.92
N GLY A 508 20.82 27.88 12.07
CA GLY A 508 20.52 29.22 11.55
C GLY A 508 19.30 29.20 10.63
N VAL A 509 19.14 28.18 9.80
CA VAL A 509 17.93 27.99 8.99
C VAL A 509 16.70 27.84 9.87
N GLU A 510 16.74 26.97 10.91
CA GLU A 510 15.62 26.79 11.84
C GLU A 510 15.27 28.07 12.62
N GLU A 511 16.26 28.84 13.06
CA GLU A 511 16.02 30.13 13.72
C GLU A 511 15.39 31.15 12.76
N THR A 512 15.77 31.17 11.49
CA THR A 512 15.20 32.03 10.46
C THR A 512 13.77 31.63 10.11
N ASP A 513 13.51 30.30 9.96
CA ASP A 513 12.16 29.76 9.76
C ASP A 513 11.20 30.18 10.90
N ILE A 514 11.66 30.13 12.15
CA ILE A 514 10.86 30.59 13.31
C ILE A 514 10.54 32.08 13.21
N LYS A 515 11.50 32.90 12.80
CA LYS A 515 11.31 34.35 12.68
C LYS A 515 10.32 34.70 11.56
N ILE A 516 10.46 34.11 10.37
CA ILE A 516 9.58 34.39 9.25
C ILE A 516 8.15 33.89 9.51
N ASN A 517 8.01 32.73 10.15
CA ASN A 517 6.73 32.17 10.54
C ASN A 517 6.04 32.91 11.70
N ALA A 518 6.79 33.74 12.44
CA ALA A 518 6.24 34.60 13.49
C ALA A 518 5.60 35.88 12.93
N VAL A 519 5.87 36.21 11.65
CA VAL A 519 5.21 37.32 10.98
C VAL A 519 3.71 37.07 10.91
N ARG A 520 2.91 38.08 11.26
CA ARG A 520 1.47 37.91 11.46
C ARG A 520 0.72 37.70 10.15
N ARG A 521 -0.03 36.63 10.06
CA ARG A 521 -0.94 36.38 8.92
C ARG A 521 -2.04 37.42 8.78
N GLU A 522 -2.39 38.11 9.89
CA GLU A 522 -3.36 39.22 9.91
C GLU A 522 -2.91 40.40 9.07
N SER A 523 -1.60 40.54 8.82
CA SER A 523 -1.02 41.56 7.93
C SER A 523 -1.11 41.18 6.43
N GLY A 524 -1.77 40.10 6.07
CA GLY A 524 -1.86 39.63 4.68
C GLY A 524 -0.61 38.89 4.18
N ILE A 525 0.34 38.56 5.06
CA ILE A 525 1.57 37.85 4.71
C ILE A 525 1.41 36.33 4.94
N TYR A 526 1.72 35.56 3.92
CA TYR A 526 1.69 34.09 3.93
C TYR A 526 3.06 33.55 3.50
N SER A 527 3.82 33.02 4.44
CA SER A 527 5.14 32.44 4.16
C SER A 527 5.10 30.92 4.16
N ASN A 528 5.82 30.32 3.22
CA ASN A 528 6.08 28.88 3.16
C ASN A 528 7.58 28.66 3.16
N THR A 529 8.10 27.96 4.16
CA THR A 529 9.51 27.59 4.21
C THR A 529 9.73 26.20 3.60
N ARG A 530 10.90 25.98 3.01
CA ARG A 530 11.29 24.65 2.51
C ARG A 530 11.19 23.62 3.63
N THR A 531 11.64 23.95 4.83
CA THR A 531 11.64 23.04 5.98
C THR A 531 10.23 22.61 6.35
N ASP A 532 9.25 23.53 6.39
CA ASP A 532 7.86 23.19 6.70
C ASP A 532 7.23 22.31 5.62
N ILE A 533 7.44 22.66 4.33
CA ILE A 533 6.92 21.90 3.19
C ILE A 533 7.50 20.49 3.18
N VAL A 534 8.83 20.36 3.32
CA VAL A 534 9.52 19.07 3.33
C VAL A 534 9.07 18.23 4.52
N SER A 535 9.02 18.81 5.72
CA SER A 535 8.60 18.09 6.93
C SER A 535 7.17 17.59 6.84
N ALA A 536 6.24 18.41 6.35
CA ALA A 536 4.84 18.01 6.17
C ALA A 536 4.68 16.87 5.13
N SER A 537 5.37 16.99 3.99
CA SER A 537 5.31 15.99 2.92
C SER A 537 5.98 14.68 3.30
N MET A 538 7.17 14.74 3.89
CA MET A 538 7.88 13.54 4.35
C MET A 538 7.11 12.84 5.46
N GLY A 539 6.47 13.57 6.35
CA GLY A 539 5.60 13.01 7.38
C GLY A 539 4.47 12.18 6.76
N LEU A 540 3.72 12.74 5.82
CA LEU A 540 2.62 12.04 5.14
C LEU A 540 3.10 10.84 4.34
N SER A 541 4.17 11.01 3.56
CA SER A 541 4.79 9.93 2.77
C SER A 541 5.26 8.76 3.65
N THR A 542 5.88 9.08 4.80
CA THR A 542 6.33 8.08 5.78
C THR A 542 5.17 7.30 6.35
N ILE A 543 4.05 7.96 6.69
CA ILE A 543 2.82 7.30 7.17
C ILE A 543 2.31 6.30 6.14
N ILE A 544 2.14 6.75 4.89
CA ILE A 544 1.62 5.91 3.80
C ILE A 544 2.53 4.69 3.59
N THR A 545 3.84 4.93 3.49
CA THR A 545 4.84 3.87 3.30
C THR A 545 4.84 2.88 4.44
N PHE A 546 4.77 3.36 5.66
CA PHE A 546 4.76 2.52 6.85
C PHE A 546 3.52 1.62 6.91
N VAL A 547 2.32 2.19 6.67
CA VAL A 547 1.07 1.42 6.61
C VAL A 547 1.13 0.39 5.47
N ALA A 548 1.69 0.76 4.32
CA ALA A 548 1.85 -0.13 3.19
C ALA A 548 2.79 -1.31 3.49
N ILE A 549 3.94 -1.06 4.12
CA ILE A 549 4.86 -2.12 4.55
C ILE A 549 4.19 -3.04 5.55
N TYR A 550 3.48 -2.48 6.54
CA TYR A 550 2.76 -3.24 7.57
C TYR A 550 1.73 -4.19 6.96
N LEU A 551 0.80 -3.63 6.16
CA LEU A 551 -0.24 -4.42 5.49
C LEU A 551 0.35 -5.45 4.53
N GLY A 552 1.33 -5.03 3.72
CA GLY A 552 1.98 -5.90 2.74
C GLY A 552 2.65 -7.11 3.37
N ILE A 553 3.42 -6.92 4.44
CA ILE A 553 4.09 -8.02 5.15
C ILE A 553 3.08 -8.96 5.81
N ILE A 554 2.03 -8.43 6.44
CA ILE A 554 1.00 -9.26 7.09
C ILE A 554 0.24 -10.09 6.07
N PHE A 555 -0.22 -9.50 4.98
CA PHE A 555 -0.90 -10.24 3.93
C PHE A 555 -0.01 -11.33 3.33
N LEU A 556 1.26 -11.02 3.09
CA LEU A 556 2.22 -11.95 2.53
C LEU A 556 2.46 -13.15 3.46
N ILE A 557 2.74 -12.90 4.72
CA ILE A 557 2.96 -13.96 5.72
C ILE A 557 1.69 -14.78 5.93
N SER A 558 0.53 -14.13 6.05
CA SER A 558 -0.74 -14.82 6.26
C SER A 558 -1.10 -15.72 5.07
N GLY A 559 -0.99 -15.21 3.85
CA GLY A 559 -1.26 -15.97 2.63
C GLY A 559 -0.32 -17.16 2.46
N ALA A 560 0.99 -16.94 2.65
CA ALA A 560 2.00 -17.99 2.57
C ALA A 560 1.83 -19.06 3.66
N ALA A 561 1.51 -18.66 4.89
CA ALA A 561 1.28 -19.58 6.00
C ALA A 561 0.04 -20.45 5.80
N ILE A 562 -1.08 -19.88 5.32
CA ILE A 562 -2.30 -20.63 4.99
C ILE A 562 -1.98 -21.72 3.97
N LEU A 563 -1.23 -21.39 2.92
CA LEU A 563 -0.86 -22.33 1.87
C LEU A 563 0.09 -23.41 2.36
N ALA A 564 1.11 -23.03 3.14
CA ALA A 564 2.05 -23.96 3.75
C ALA A 564 1.37 -24.98 4.67
N LEU A 565 0.49 -24.51 5.57
CA LEU A 565 -0.28 -25.38 6.46
C LEU A 565 -1.18 -26.34 5.69
N LYS A 566 -1.81 -25.85 4.62
CA LYS A 566 -2.66 -26.67 3.76
C LYS A 566 -1.87 -27.79 3.07
N GLU A 567 -0.72 -27.44 2.45
CA GLU A 567 0.13 -28.42 1.76
C GLU A 567 0.72 -29.48 2.70
N LEU A 568 1.11 -29.11 3.90
CA LEU A 568 1.60 -30.06 4.90
C LEU A 568 0.51 -31.01 5.38
N SER A 569 -0.73 -30.51 5.57
CA SER A 569 -1.89 -31.35 5.88
C SER A 569 -2.09 -32.43 4.82
N GLU A 570 -2.14 -31.99 3.57
CA GLU A 570 -2.40 -32.90 2.46
C GLU A 570 -1.25 -33.88 2.21
N SER A 571 -0.01 -33.46 2.45
CA SER A 571 1.14 -34.36 2.40
C SER A 571 1.03 -35.48 3.43
N SER A 572 0.50 -35.18 4.62
CA SER A 572 0.22 -36.18 5.65
C SER A 572 -0.88 -37.15 5.22
N ASP A 573 -1.98 -36.64 4.66
CA ASP A 573 -3.12 -37.45 4.21
C ASP A 573 -2.77 -38.33 3.00
N ASN A 574 -1.84 -37.88 2.16
CA ASN A 574 -1.39 -38.58 0.97
C ASN A 574 -0.22 -39.55 1.21
N ARG A 575 0.32 -39.66 2.42
CA ARG A 575 1.47 -40.52 2.75
C ARG A 575 1.29 -41.93 2.28
N GLU A 576 0.14 -42.55 2.57
CA GLU A 576 -0.17 -43.93 2.15
C GLU A 576 -0.13 -44.10 0.60
N ARG A 577 -0.54 -43.09 -0.16
CA ARG A 577 -0.50 -43.09 -1.63
C ARG A 577 0.95 -43.07 -2.16
N TYR A 578 1.84 -42.33 -1.50
CA TYR A 578 3.26 -42.33 -1.85
C TYR A 578 3.94 -43.65 -1.46
N ASP A 579 3.52 -44.30 -0.37
CA ASP A 579 3.99 -45.62 0.01
C ASP A 579 3.57 -46.68 -1.01
N VAL A 580 2.37 -46.57 -1.58
CA VAL A 580 1.94 -47.44 -2.72
C VAL A 580 2.83 -47.22 -3.94
N LEU A 581 3.19 -45.99 -4.29
CA LEU A 581 4.10 -45.70 -5.41
C LEU A 581 5.47 -46.35 -5.20
N ARG A 582 6.03 -46.34 -3.98
CA ARG A 582 7.26 -47.07 -3.66
C ARG A 582 7.13 -48.57 -3.83
N LYS A 583 6.01 -49.14 -3.39
CA LYS A 583 5.75 -50.58 -3.51
C LYS A 583 5.63 -51.06 -4.96
N ILE A 584 5.20 -50.19 -5.88
CA ILE A 584 5.14 -50.49 -7.32
C ILE A 584 6.41 -50.08 -8.09
N GLY A 585 7.50 -49.72 -7.38
CA GLY A 585 8.82 -49.54 -7.96
C GLY A 585 9.16 -48.11 -8.41
N ALA A 586 8.43 -47.07 -7.95
CA ALA A 586 8.79 -45.69 -8.25
C ALA A 586 10.02 -45.23 -7.43
N ASP A 587 11.03 -44.66 -8.08
CA ASP A 587 12.23 -44.15 -7.46
C ASP A 587 11.96 -42.93 -6.55
N GLU A 588 12.73 -42.81 -5.47
CA GLU A 588 12.66 -41.66 -4.56
C GLU A 588 12.90 -40.31 -5.28
N SER A 589 13.73 -40.28 -6.31
CA SER A 589 13.96 -39.10 -7.14
C SER A 589 12.70 -38.68 -7.90
N MET A 590 11.96 -39.64 -8.48
CA MET A 590 10.69 -39.41 -9.16
C MET A 590 9.62 -38.91 -8.18
N ILE A 591 9.55 -39.51 -6.99
CA ILE A 591 8.63 -39.10 -5.92
C ILE A 591 8.93 -37.67 -5.46
N ASN A 592 10.19 -37.35 -5.17
CA ASN A 592 10.59 -36.01 -4.75
C ASN A 592 10.32 -34.94 -5.83
N ARG A 593 10.59 -35.24 -7.09
CA ARG A 593 10.30 -34.36 -8.24
C ARG A 593 8.79 -34.16 -8.43
N SER A 594 8.01 -35.19 -8.24
CA SER A 594 6.54 -35.15 -8.26
C SER A 594 6.00 -34.23 -7.15
N LEU A 595 6.51 -34.39 -5.93
CA LEU A 595 6.15 -33.57 -4.78
C LEU A 595 6.52 -32.09 -5.00
N PHE A 596 7.74 -31.82 -5.49
CA PHE A 596 8.19 -30.46 -5.81
C PHE A 596 7.28 -29.78 -6.85
N LYS A 597 6.98 -30.49 -7.95
CA LYS A 597 6.05 -29.98 -8.98
C LYS A 597 4.67 -29.70 -8.40
N GLN A 598 4.14 -30.59 -7.56
CA GLN A 598 2.83 -30.46 -6.97
C GLN A 598 2.76 -29.21 -6.08
N ILE A 599 3.67 -29.06 -5.13
CA ILE A 599 3.72 -27.90 -4.23
C ILE A 599 3.99 -26.61 -5.02
N GLY A 600 4.93 -26.66 -6.00
CA GLY A 600 5.23 -25.53 -6.87
C GLY A 600 4.01 -25.01 -7.62
N ILE A 601 3.22 -25.88 -8.21
CA ILE A 601 1.99 -25.48 -8.91
C ILE A 601 1.00 -24.83 -7.94
N PHE A 602 0.85 -25.36 -6.72
CA PHE A 602 -0.04 -24.79 -5.72
C PHE A 602 0.38 -23.40 -5.25
N PHE A 603 1.68 -23.14 -5.13
CA PHE A 603 2.21 -21.81 -4.79
C PHE A 603 2.13 -20.85 -5.99
N LEU A 604 2.40 -21.32 -7.20
CA LEU A 604 2.40 -20.49 -8.40
C LEU A 604 1.00 -20.11 -8.90
N MET A 605 -0.01 -20.96 -8.73
CA MET A 605 -1.37 -20.66 -9.19
C MET A 605 -1.96 -19.37 -8.63
N PRO A 606 -2.07 -19.19 -7.29
CA PRO A 606 -2.59 -17.94 -6.76
C PRO A 606 -1.67 -16.75 -7.03
N LEU A 607 -0.34 -16.97 -7.04
CA LEU A 607 0.63 -15.91 -7.32
C LEU A 607 0.52 -15.40 -8.76
N SER A 608 0.38 -16.28 -9.76
CA SER A 608 0.28 -15.86 -11.16
C SER A 608 -0.94 -14.98 -11.41
N LEU A 609 -2.10 -15.34 -10.85
CA LEU A 609 -3.31 -14.54 -10.98
C LEU A 609 -3.21 -13.24 -10.16
N ALA A 610 -2.58 -13.27 -8.99
CA ALA A 610 -2.32 -12.08 -8.17
C ALA A 610 -1.41 -11.08 -8.90
N VAL A 611 -0.38 -11.54 -9.60
CA VAL A 611 0.48 -10.68 -10.44
C VAL A 611 -0.34 -10.02 -11.56
N VAL A 612 -1.22 -10.78 -12.24
CA VAL A 612 -2.12 -10.21 -13.26
C VAL A 612 -3.02 -9.13 -12.66
N HIS A 613 -3.67 -9.40 -11.52
CA HIS A 613 -4.48 -8.39 -10.80
C HIS A 613 -3.65 -7.16 -10.45
N SER A 614 -2.39 -7.35 -10.03
CA SER A 614 -1.53 -6.26 -9.56
C SER A 614 -1.11 -5.31 -10.69
N VAL A 615 -0.98 -5.79 -11.93
CA VAL A 615 -0.70 -4.92 -13.09
C VAL A 615 -1.80 -3.86 -13.24
N PHE A 616 -3.06 -4.26 -13.15
CA PHE A 616 -4.20 -3.34 -13.26
C PHE A 616 -4.42 -2.52 -11.98
N GLY A 617 -4.20 -3.12 -10.81
CA GLY A 617 -4.24 -2.41 -9.53
C GLY A 617 -3.21 -1.29 -9.44
N LEU A 618 -1.99 -1.50 -9.91
CA LEU A 618 -0.95 -0.47 -9.97
C LEU A 618 -1.26 0.63 -10.99
N GLN A 619 -1.90 0.30 -12.12
CA GLN A 619 -2.37 1.31 -13.07
C GLN A 619 -3.46 2.19 -12.48
N PHE A 620 -4.39 1.59 -11.72
CA PHE A 620 -5.41 2.32 -11.00
C PHE A 620 -4.82 3.30 -9.96
N VAL A 621 -3.92 2.80 -9.09
CA VAL A 621 -3.26 3.66 -8.09
C VAL A 621 -2.50 4.80 -8.76
N ARG A 622 -1.83 4.54 -9.89
CA ARG A 622 -1.16 5.59 -10.66
C ARG A 622 -2.11 6.70 -11.08
N LYS A 623 -3.26 6.35 -11.66
CA LYS A 623 -4.23 7.35 -12.13
C LYS A 623 -4.81 8.18 -11.00
N MET A 624 -5.06 7.55 -9.84
CA MET A 624 -5.51 8.25 -8.63
C MET A 624 -4.44 9.18 -8.03
N MET A 625 -3.16 8.94 -8.35
CA MET A 625 -2.02 9.67 -7.78
C MET A 625 -1.30 10.58 -8.76
N ILE A 626 -1.86 10.83 -9.94
CA ILE A 626 -1.29 11.73 -10.96
C ILE A 626 -0.98 13.12 -10.38
N THR A 627 -1.82 13.63 -9.48
CA THR A 627 -1.63 14.91 -8.78
C THR A 627 -0.42 14.93 -7.82
N ILE A 628 0.12 13.78 -7.44
CA ILE A 628 1.27 13.66 -6.50
C ILE A 628 2.61 13.62 -7.25
N GLY A 629 2.60 13.49 -8.57
CA GLY A 629 3.80 13.41 -9.41
C GLY A 629 4.07 12.02 -10.01
N GLU A 630 5.10 11.92 -10.86
CA GLU A 630 5.46 10.65 -11.51
C GLU A 630 5.99 9.63 -10.51
N VAL A 631 5.31 8.49 -10.38
CA VAL A 631 5.73 7.39 -9.49
C VAL A 631 6.84 6.57 -10.15
N ASN A 632 8.06 6.60 -9.60
CA ASN A 632 9.12 5.68 -10.02
C ASN A 632 8.75 4.24 -9.66
N ARG A 633 8.32 3.49 -10.68
CA ARG A 633 7.75 2.15 -10.52
C ARG A 633 8.80 1.06 -10.48
N PHE A 634 9.89 1.21 -11.23
CA PHE A 634 10.84 0.13 -11.42
C PHE A 634 11.48 -0.28 -10.09
N GLY A 635 11.99 0.68 -9.33
CA GLY A 635 12.61 0.42 -8.03
C GLY A 635 11.65 -0.19 -7.01
N SER A 636 10.42 0.33 -6.90
CA SER A 636 9.41 -0.16 -5.95
C SER A 636 8.89 -1.56 -6.32
N ILE A 637 8.71 -1.86 -7.61
CA ILE A 637 8.31 -3.20 -8.08
C ILE A 637 9.44 -4.21 -7.82
N VAL A 638 10.69 -3.87 -8.11
CA VAL A 638 11.85 -4.74 -7.85
C VAL A 638 11.99 -5.03 -6.36
N THR A 639 11.88 -4.02 -5.50
CA THR A 639 11.93 -4.20 -4.05
C THR A 639 10.79 -5.09 -3.56
N THR A 640 9.56 -4.86 -4.03
CA THR A 640 8.39 -5.70 -3.70
C THR A 640 8.59 -7.14 -4.15
N ALA A 641 9.11 -7.35 -5.37
CA ALA A 641 9.40 -8.69 -5.89
C ALA A 641 10.48 -9.40 -5.05
N ALA A 642 11.52 -8.68 -4.60
CA ALA A 642 12.55 -9.23 -3.72
C ALA A 642 11.98 -9.66 -2.37
N VAL A 643 11.17 -8.82 -1.72
CA VAL A 643 10.48 -9.14 -0.45
C VAL A 643 9.57 -10.37 -0.61
N LEU A 644 8.79 -10.39 -1.69
CA LEU A 644 7.91 -11.52 -2.01
C LEU A 644 8.71 -12.80 -2.23
N LEU A 645 9.80 -12.75 -2.98
CA LEU A 645 10.65 -13.91 -3.24
C LEU A 645 11.28 -14.47 -1.96
N VAL A 646 11.77 -13.61 -1.07
CA VAL A 646 12.37 -14.03 0.20
C VAL A 646 11.34 -14.68 1.12
N ILE A 647 10.21 -14.02 1.36
CA ILE A 647 9.20 -14.50 2.31
C ILE A 647 8.40 -15.65 1.71
N TYR A 648 7.79 -15.46 0.55
CA TYR A 648 6.92 -16.47 -0.08
C TYR A 648 7.73 -17.67 -0.57
N GLY A 649 8.92 -17.43 -1.14
CA GLY A 649 9.87 -18.46 -1.52
C GLY A 649 10.42 -19.23 -0.32
N GLY A 650 10.69 -18.56 0.80
CA GLY A 650 11.06 -19.19 2.08
C GLY A 650 9.98 -20.12 2.60
N TYR A 651 8.71 -19.69 2.59
CA TYR A 651 7.57 -20.56 2.93
C TYR A 651 7.42 -21.74 1.96
N PHE A 652 7.62 -21.55 0.67
CA PHE A 652 7.63 -22.63 -0.31
C PHE A 652 8.70 -23.69 0.00
N LEU A 653 9.93 -23.27 0.25
CA LEU A 653 11.04 -24.18 0.56
C LEU A 653 10.80 -24.93 1.87
N THR A 654 10.39 -24.25 2.93
CA THR A 654 10.08 -24.89 4.21
C THR A 654 8.91 -25.87 4.10
N THR A 655 7.89 -25.53 3.31
CA THR A 655 6.75 -26.41 3.00
C THR A 655 7.19 -27.65 2.25
N TYR A 656 8.03 -27.50 1.22
CA TYR A 656 8.58 -28.63 0.46
C TYR A 656 9.41 -29.56 1.34
N LEU A 657 10.32 -29.01 2.13
CA LEU A 657 11.17 -29.80 3.04
C LEU A 657 10.34 -30.51 4.12
N GLY A 658 9.35 -29.83 4.69
CA GLY A 658 8.42 -30.42 5.67
C GLY A 658 7.58 -31.53 5.05
N SER A 659 6.99 -31.32 3.88
CA SER A 659 6.21 -32.31 3.15
C SER A 659 7.05 -33.54 2.77
N LYS A 660 8.30 -33.33 2.33
CA LYS A 660 9.24 -34.41 2.01
C LYS A 660 9.52 -35.29 3.24
N ARG A 661 9.77 -34.69 4.40
CA ARG A 661 9.97 -35.44 5.65
C ARG A 661 8.74 -36.23 6.06
N ILE A 662 7.54 -35.66 5.95
CA ILE A 662 6.27 -36.33 6.26
C ILE A 662 6.08 -37.57 5.37
N ILE A 663 6.32 -37.44 4.07
CA ILE A 663 6.15 -38.52 3.10
C ILE A 663 7.22 -39.62 3.28
N GLN A 664 8.43 -39.27 3.69
CA GLN A 664 9.51 -40.22 3.95
C GLN A 664 9.40 -40.94 5.30
N GLY A 665 8.49 -40.51 6.19
CA GLY A 665 8.31 -41.10 7.52
C GLY A 665 9.40 -40.76 8.54
N LYS A 666 10.20 -39.72 8.25
CA LYS A 666 11.30 -39.25 9.11
C LYS A 666 10.88 -38.12 10.05
#